data_5e3d9181b178e96766b349b7870f250d
#
_entry.id   5e3d9181b178e96766b349b7870f250d
#
_cell.length_a   1.000
_cell.length_b   1.000
_cell.length_c   1.000
_cell.angle_alpha   90.00
_cell.angle_beta   90.00
_cell.angle_gamma   90.00
#
_symmetry.space_group_name_H-M   'P 1'
#
loop_
_entity.id
_entity.type
_entity.pdbx_description
1 polymer ?
#
loop_
_entity_poly.entity_id
_entity_poly.type
_entity_poly.pdbx_seq_one_letter_code
_entity_poly.pdbx_strand_id
1 'polypeptide(L)'
;MRKRLSAIVAASLIAMTGSAFAQVATTGTITVVIADKDGGRLPGVTVTAEATDTITKRTAVTDTTGTATLEALAPSSLYKVTATLQGFTDLMREQIRVISGQTVTLPLTLQLAGLTETVSVTATSPLVDTKSAISGQDITLELTESLPTGRSYQSYLQLVPGVLPDDQQQGGNPAARSGLNYSDIGGNVGISADNVYYFDGIDVTDRVTGTFGANLNTEIIQEQHVITGAIPAEYVGAPGLISTVITKSGNNTLHGSANYFFQNDNLVAENEHATAETFSTKDSAFTVGGPIYRDKAWFFGSYRYLNRQDEVSTLDTNEFMRSVDNTQHQGFAKGSWAATNADLVSFTYLSDPTEVSGRRQRDITNARDRAREQGGSRYSGTYTRVWGGTLLEISGNKHNGEVTDLSAIRESRNDVLFQTADQRVLTDEQVGGFGRDLIDERDNKAIRGSLQRTWNNHTFKGGAEWNRSDNFRDTLYLNSVGVTTLADKYRGAGIPAAQIAAGGWTGLQFDVSTTSDFNGLMRTIDAGADRAAFYAAYDTDGNGTIGQNELGVALRFSNANPNGTGVLYDRDFQAATGPQETFSKGLTFFVQDEVQFGKLTLNLGIRTERWEHFATTGENIYTFPWEFAPRLSAAFDVLGDGRHKASAFWGRYYDPVRNNMTNFAGTLTGSIIEEQVYVSALNKFVTYRTRGGPAVQDAFFSPTTQTPYTDDLQFEYAVDLGHNMSFDALYFNRRTRDILEDYDLELYADPNGYPGPVSDPNSLFLGYDYFGYTENPGSNFVIGTLAGGKRDFHGLEFVFRKRFADRWQLLTSYNWNDAKGNTNSDSNADFQGDVDYLDPRAPNQYGTQPGLIRHLAKGAASYTFDFGLQLGGTFSWNSGTVASRTFLSSQRNLPVRVSAAEAFEYAGYVNRWLAPDSVGS
;
A
#
# COMPACT_ATOMS: atom_id res chain seq x y z
N MET A 1 41.05 -5.64 8.43
CA MET A 1 40.35 -4.86 7.39
C MET A 1 39.03 -4.29 7.87
N ARG A 2 38.12 -5.07 8.48
CA ARG A 2 36.82 -4.57 9.01
C ARG A 2 36.90 -3.34 9.92
N LYS A 3 37.82 -3.29 10.90
CA LYS A 3 37.97 -2.16 11.84
C LYS A 3 38.49 -0.86 11.17
N ARG A 4 39.16 -0.94 10.04
CA ARG A 4 39.65 0.25 9.31
C ARG A 4 38.57 0.81 8.37
N LEU A 5 37.72 -0.05 7.83
CA LEU A 5 36.56 0.38 7.03
C LEU A 5 35.52 1.09 7.90
N SER A 6 35.23 0.52 9.09
CA SER A 6 34.34 1.15 10.07
C SER A 6 34.84 2.51 10.57
N ALA A 7 36.16 2.69 10.68
CA ALA A 7 36.74 3.95 11.09
C ALA A 7 36.70 5.03 10.00
N ILE A 8 36.80 4.63 8.73
CA ILE A 8 36.69 5.55 7.59
C ILE A 8 35.24 5.99 7.39
N VAL A 9 34.28 5.05 7.54
CA VAL A 9 32.85 5.37 7.49
C VAL A 9 32.43 6.24 8.67
N ALA A 10 32.94 5.96 9.89
CA ALA A 10 32.69 6.79 11.05
C ALA A 10 33.34 8.18 10.95
N ALA A 11 34.53 8.29 10.41
CA ALA A 11 35.20 9.57 10.18
C ALA A 11 34.54 10.41 9.11
N SER A 12 33.96 9.78 8.07
CA SER A 12 33.16 10.45 7.03
C SER A 12 31.82 10.96 7.59
N LEU A 13 31.19 10.20 8.50
CA LEU A 13 29.97 10.61 9.20
C LEU A 13 30.21 11.75 10.21
N ILE A 14 31.36 11.78 10.87
CA ILE A 14 31.70 12.84 11.85
C ILE A 14 32.10 14.15 11.15
N ALA A 15 32.63 14.11 9.94
CA ALA A 15 32.94 15.30 9.16
C ALA A 15 31.71 16.05 8.60
N MET A 16 30.52 15.47 8.71
CA MET A 16 29.24 16.01 8.23
C MET A 16 28.33 16.53 9.36
N THR A 17 28.86 16.99 10.49
CA THR A 17 28.06 17.60 11.58
C THR A 17 27.50 18.99 11.28
N GLY A 18 27.16 19.27 10.01
CA GLY A 18 26.18 20.29 9.62
C GLY A 18 24.89 19.58 9.25
N SER A 19 23.81 19.92 9.94
CA SER A 19 22.45 19.34 9.81
C SER A 19 22.08 19.09 8.35
N ALA A 20 22.20 17.85 7.88
CA ALA A 20 21.72 17.40 6.58
C ALA A 20 20.35 16.73 6.74
N PHE A 21 19.37 17.17 5.98
CA PHE A 21 17.99 16.70 6.00
C PHE A 21 17.56 16.18 4.61
N ALA A 22 16.68 15.23 4.47
CA ALA A 22 16.37 14.45 3.25
C ALA A 22 15.06 14.80 2.52
N GLN A 23 15.03 14.87 1.17
CA GLN A 23 13.80 15.02 0.37
C GLN A 23 13.82 14.20 -0.93
N VAL A 24 12.63 13.70 -1.36
CA VAL A 24 12.35 13.11 -2.67
C VAL A 24 12.40 14.20 -3.74
N ALA A 25 12.99 13.90 -4.90
CA ALA A 25 13.10 14.84 -6.00
C ALA A 25 11.72 15.27 -6.53
N THR A 26 11.39 16.56 -6.41
CA THR A 26 10.18 17.20 -6.95
C THR A 26 10.48 18.06 -8.17
N THR A 27 11.74 18.18 -8.53
CA THR A 27 12.25 19.02 -9.61
C THR A 27 13.17 18.22 -10.52
N GLY A 28 13.32 18.65 -11.77
CA GLY A 28 14.28 18.09 -12.72
C GLY A 28 15.44 19.02 -12.97
N THR A 29 16.38 18.58 -13.81
CA THR A 29 17.62 19.28 -14.15
C THR A 29 17.79 19.33 -15.66
N ILE A 30 18.27 20.45 -16.19
CA ILE A 30 18.78 20.55 -17.57
C ILE A 30 20.28 20.75 -17.53
N THR A 31 21.05 19.86 -18.15
CA THR A 31 22.48 20.01 -18.41
C THR A 31 22.68 20.37 -19.86
N VAL A 32 23.26 21.53 -20.11
CA VAL A 32 23.54 22.00 -21.47
C VAL A 32 25.03 21.87 -21.73
N VAL A 33 25.39 21.25 -22.85
CA VAL A 33 26.78 21.09 -23.30
C VAL A 33 26.95 21.87 -24.56
N ILE A 34 27.75 22.93 -24.52
CA ILE A 34 27.89 23.89 -25.64
C ILE A 34 29.25 23.77 -26.33
N ALA A 35 29.21 23.68 -27.66
CA ALA A 35 30.38 23.66 -28.52
C ALA A 35 30.21 24.65 -29.67
N ASP A 36 31.30 24.99 -30.31
CA ASP A 36 31.30 25.68 -31.60
C ASP A 36 31.07 24.68 -32.76
N LYS A 37 30.99 25.18 -33.97
CA LYS A 37 30.81 24.37 -35.20
C LYS A 37 31.94 23.36 -35.47
N ASP A 38 33.12 23.58 -34.90
CA ASP A 38 34.31 22.75 -35.07
C ASP A 38 34.44 21.73 -33.87
N GLY A 39 33.47 21.71 -32.97
CA GLY A 39 33.43 20.82 -31.80
C GLY A 39 34.20 21.34 -30.57
N GLY A 40 34.76 22.55 -30.63
CA GLY A 40 35.44 23.20 -29.52
C GLY A 40 34.45 23.57 -28.39
N ARG A 41 34.77 23.21 -27.14
CA ARG A 41 33.93 23.54 -26.01
C ARG A 41 33.92 25.02 -25.70
N LEU A 42 32.75 25.61 -25.43
CA LEU A 42 32.59 27.03 -25.22
C LEU A 42 32.33 27.37 -23.74
N PRO A 43 33.32 27.81 -22.95
CA PRO A 43 33.11 28.33 -21.60
C PRO A 43 32.55 29.77 -21.65
N GLY A 44 31.89 30.17 -20.55
CA GLY A 44 31.36 31.54 -20.40
C GLY A 44 30.05 31.83 -21.09
N VAL A 45 29.40 30.86 -21.70
CA VAL A 45 28.07 31.00 -22.30
C VAL A 45 27.01 31.12 -21.21
N THR A 46 26.17 32.15 -21.24
CA THR A 46 25.04 32.29 -20.36
C THR A 46 23.88 31.46 -20.88
N VAL A 47 23.38 30.54 -20.07
CA VAL A 47 22.25 29.64 -20.39
C VAL A 47 21.09 29.96 -19.47
N THR A 48 19.92 30.20 -20.04
CA THR A 48 18.68 30.44 -19.27
C THR A 48 17.62 29.43 -19.68
N ALA A 49 17.00 28.77 -18.69
CA ALA A 49 15.79 27.95 -18.87
C ALA A 49 14.60 28.62 -18.20
N GLU A 50 13.51 28.75 -18.95
CA GLU A 50 12.23 29.28 -18.49
C GLU A 50 11.07 28.57 -19.18
N ALA A 51 9.91 28.41 -18.50
CA ALA A 51 8.68 27.88 -19.08
C ALA A 51 7.50 28.78 -18.72
N THR A 52 6.46 28.78 -19.57
CA THR A 52 5.32 29.68 -19.43
C THR A 52 4.28 29.18 -18.41
N ASP A 53 4.25 27.89 -18.16
CA ASP A 53 3.33 27.20 -17.26
C ASP A 53 3.89 26.96 -15.86
N THR A 54 5.17 27.31 -15.62
CA THR A 54 5.82 27.16 -14.32
C THR A 54 6.33 28.49 -13.78
N ILE A 55 6.65 28.48 -12.48
CA ILE A 55 7.25 29.65 -11.79
C ILE A 55 8.77 29.64 -11.83
N THR A 56 9.38 28.60 -12.40
CA THR A 56 10.83 28.37 -12.30
C THR A 56 11.56 28.95 -13.50
N LYS A 57 12.46 29.91 -13.23
CA LYS A 57 13.45 30.41 -14.18
C LYS A 57 14.83 30.22 -13.58
N ARG A 58 15.74 29.62 -14.34
CA ARG A 58 17.13 29.40 -13.91
C ARG A 58 18.11 29.88 -14.96
N THR A 59 19.24 30.41 -14.48
CA THR A 59 20.34 30.87 -15.33
C THR A 59 21.64 30.30 -14.77
N ALA A 60 22.49 29.76 -15.64
CA ALA A 60 23.83 29.28 -15.32
C ALA A 60 24.80 29.68 -16.42
N VAL A 61 26.10 29.63 -16.10
CA VAL A 61 27.17 29.95 -17.08
C VAL A 61 28.01 28.69 -17.30
N THR A 62 28.35 28.40 -18.56
CA THR A 62 29.13 27.20 -18.89
C THR A 62 30.57 27.31 -18.30
N ASP A 63 30.98 26.18 -17.73
CA ASP A 63 32.35 25.99 -17.20
C ASP A 63 33.41 25.78 -18.28
N THR A 64 34.66 25.41 -17.88
CA THR A 64 35.76 25.15 -18.78
C THR A 64 35.56 23.98 -19.74
N THR A 65 34.59 23.10 -19.45
CA THR A 65 34.18 21.96 -20.27
C THR A 65 33.03 22.32 -21.22
N GLY A 66 32.58 23.58 -21.24
CA GLY A 66 31.43 24.04 -22.00
C GLY A 66 30.07 23.54 -21.42
N THR A 67 30.03 23.15 -20.15
CA THR A 67 28.85 22.58 -19.51
C THR A 67 28.22 23.59 -18.56
N ALA A 68 26.88 23.74 -18.62
CA ALA A 68 26.06 24.47 -17.66
C ALA A 68 24.93 23.57 -17.14
N THR A 69 24.74 23.53 -15.80
CA THR A 69 23.67 22.77 -15.16
C THR A 69 22.65 23.72 -14.54
N LEU A 70 21.40 23.52 -14.88
CA LEU A 70 20.24 24.27 -14.43
C LEU A 70 19.40 23.36 -13.55
N GLU A 71 19.57 23.49 -12.24
CA GLU A 71 18.94 22.63 -11.21
C GLU A 71 17.62 23.21 -10.71
N ALA A 72 16.82 22.38 -10.03
CA ALA A 72 15.54 22.75 -9.41
C ALA A 72 14.54 23.39 -10.38
N LEU A 73 14.36 22.73 -11.53
CA LEU A 73 13.35 23.10 -12.51
C LEU A 73 12.04 22.34 -12.25
N ALA A 74 10.91 23.04 -12.14
CA ALA A 74 9.62 22.40 -12.02
C ALA A 74 9.29 21.58 -13.27
N PRO A 75 8.61 20.42 -13.15
CA PRO A 75 8.21 19.63 -14.32
C PRO A 75 7.33 20.41 -15.30
N SER A 76 7.70 20.36 -16.58
CA SER A 76 6.95 20.97 -17.67
C SER A 76 7.46 20.47 -19.01
N SER A 77 6.60 20.45 -20.03
CA SER A 77 6.97 20.20 -21.43
C SER A 77 7.25 21.48 -22.22
N LEU A 78 7.15 22.64 -21.59
CA LEU A 78 7.18 23.97 -22.26
C LEU A 78 8.44 24.79 -21.97
N TYR A 79 9.53 24.13 -21.53
CA TYR A 79 10.77 24.87 -21.30
C TYR A 79 11.39 25.37 -22.62
N LYS A 80 11.82 26.61 -22.54
CA LYS A 80 12.67 27.28 -23.52
C LYS A 80 14.04 27.48 -22.91
N VAL A 81 15.06 26.97 -23.57
CA VAL A 81 16.47 27.14 -23.22
C VAL A 81 17.14 28.09 -24.19
N THR A 82 17.68 29.19 -23.67
CA THR A 82 18.37 30.22 -24.44
C THR A 82 19.86 30.22 -24.05
N ALA A 83 20.75 30.16 -25.02
CA ALA A 83 22.20 30.24 -24.87
C ALA A 83 22.74 31.49 -25.55
N THR A 84 23.43 32.36 -24.79
CA THR A 84 23.95 33.63 -25.25
C THR A 84 25.43 33.77 -24.93
N LEU A 85 26.23 34.21 -25.90
CA LEU A 85 27.66 34.52 -25.75
C LEU A 85 28.04 35.66 -26.69
N GLN A 86 28.75 36.66 -26.17
CA GLN A 86 29.18 37.78 -26.97
C GLN A 86 30.04 37.31 -28.18
N GLY A 87 29.66 37.72 -29.39
CA GLY A 87 30.32 37.31 -30.63
C GLY A 87 29.73 36.05 -31.28
N PHE A 88 28.71 35.45 -30.68
CA PHE A 88 27.95 34.33 -31.26
C PHE A 88 26.49 34.73 -31.46
N THR A 89 25.82 34.01 -32.37
CA THR A 89 24.36 34.13 -32.54
C THR A 89 23.63 33.46 -31.37
N ASP A 90 22.64 34.13 -30.81
CA ASP A 90 21.80 33.56 -29.77
C ASP A 90 21.08 32.31 -30.28
N LEU A 91 21.18 31.23 -29.51
CA LEU A 91 20.54 29.96 -29.82
C LEU A 91 19.38 29.73 -28.84
N MET A 92 18.22 29.43 -29.38
CA MET A 92 17.03 29.10 -28.61
C MET A 92 16.57 27.68 -28.92
N ARG A 93 16.28 26.91 -27.89
CA ARG A 93 15.62 25.59 -27.96
C ARG A 93 14.32 25.65 -27.21
N GLU A 94 13.25 25.24 -27.84
CA GLU A 94 11.89 25.23 -27.28
C GLU A 94 11.37 23.81 -27.13
N GLN A 95 10.29 23.66 -26.35
CA GLN A 95 9.61 22.38 -26.09
C GLN A 95 10.52 21.34 -25.42
N ILE A 96 11.39 21.80 -24.52
CA ILE A 96 12.20 20.89 -23.71
C ILE A 96 11.37 20.39 -22.56
N ARG A 97 11.24 19.09 -22.48
CA ARG A 97 10.51 18.44 -21.38
C ARG A 97 11.43 18.22 -20.19
N VAL A 98 11.01 18.71 -19.05
CA VAL A 98 11.64 18.46 -17.74
C VAL A 98 10.72 17.60 -16.91
N ILE A 99 11.24 16.51 -16.37
CA ILE A 99 10.53 15.54 -15.53
C ILE A 99 11.21 15.54 -14.16
N SER A 100 10.43 15.34 -13.12
CA SER A 100 10.92 15.24 -11.75
C SER A 100 11.94 14.11 -11.59
N GLY A 101 13.04 14.39 -10.90
CA GLY A 101 14.12 13.42 -10.65
C GLY A 101 15.00 13.08 -11.86
N GLN A 102 14.75 13.66 -13.04
CA GLN A 102 15.51 13.36 -14.25
C GLN A 102 16.42 14.52 -14.69
N THR A 103 17.52 14.18 -15.35
CA THR A 103 18.44 15.12 -15.96
C THR A 103 18.36 15.04 -17.48
N VAL A 104 17.90 16.12 -18.11
CA VAL A 104 17.89 16.27 -19.57
C VAL A 104 19.21 16.86 -20.03
N THR A 105 19.95 16.14 -20.87
CA THR A 105 21.19 16.64 -21.45
C THR A 105 20.94 17.19 -22.85
N LEU A 106 21.29 18.47 -23.08
CA LEU A 106 21.09 19.17 -24.34
C LEU A 106 22.45 19.54 -24.96
N PRO A 107 22.89 18.87 -25.99
CA PRO A 107 24.03 19.33 -26.80
C PRO A 107 23.58 20.51 -27.67
N LEU A 108 24.28 21.64 -27.55
CA LEU A 108 24.02 22.83 -28.34
C LEU A 108 25.28 23.26 -29.09
N THR A 109 25.11 23.70 -30.33
CA THR A 109 26.20 24.23 -31.14
C THR A 109 25.94 25.70 -31.47
N LEU A 110 26.79 26.61 -30.95
CA LEU A 110 26.71 28.04 -31.25
C LEU A 110 27.49 28.36 -32.53
N GLN A 111 26.95 29.28 -33.29
CA GLN A 111 27.57 29.80 -34.50
C GLN A 111 28.09 31.22 -34.26
N LEU A 112 29.20 31.58 -34.84
CA LEU A 112 29.74 32.96 -34.83
C LEU A 112 28.69 33.91 -35.41
N ALA A 113 28.53 35.07 -34.77
CA ALA A 113 27.57 36.07 -35.20
C ALA A 113 27.85 36.54 -36.65
N GLY A 114 26.99 36.06 -37.55
CA GLY A 114 26.79 36.69 -38.87
C GLY A 114 25.60 37.62 -38.75
N LEU A 115 25.35 38.50 -39.72
CA LEU A 115 24.27 39.49 -39.69
C LEU A 115 22.94 38.85 -39.21
N THR A 116 22.63 39.11 -37.95
CA THR A 116 21.34 39.01 -37.28
C THR A 116 20.38 37.87 -37.68
N GLU A 117 20.35 36.80 -36.87
CA GLU A 117 19.07 36.09 -36.55
C GLU A 117 19.28 35.10 -35.42
N THR A 118 18.34 35.08 -34.46
CA THR A 118 18.20 34.03 -33.44
C THR A 118 17.82 32.73 -34.17
N VAL A 119 18.58 31.65 -33.97
CA VAL A 119 18.23 30.35 -34.53
C VAL A 119 17.33 29.61 -33.54
N SER A 120 16.03 29.47 -33.85
CA SER A 120 15.13 28.60 -33.13
C SER A 120 15.18 27.20 -33.73
N VAL A 121 15.43 26.19 -32.91
CA VAL A 121 15.43 24.79 -33.31
C VAL A 121 14.50 24.00 -32.35
N THR A 122 13.49 23.35 -32.90
CA THR A 122 12.65 22.41 -32.13
C THR A 122 13.44 21.11 -31.95
N ALA A 123 13.71 20.73 -30.73
CA ALA A 123 14.34 19.47 -30.40
C ALA A 123 13.44 18.70 -29.41
N THR A 124 13.20 17.43 -29.70
CA THR A 124 12.54 16.51 -28.76
C THR A 124 13.52 16.05 -27.68
N SER A 125 13.09 16.03 -26.43
CA SER A 125 13.88 15.41 -25.35
C SER A 125 14.12 13.93 -25.64
N PRO A 126 15.30 13.37 -25.29
CA PRO A 126 15.56 11.94 -25.44
C PRO A 126 14.45 11.09 -24.81
N LEU A 127 14.13 9.96 -25.42
CA LEU A 127 13.15 9.01 -24.94
C LEU A 127 13.73 8.05 -23.90
N VAL A 128 15.01 7.76 -24.03
CA VAL A 128 15.76 6.86 -23.16
C VAL A 128 16.70 7.69 -22.31
N ASP A 129 16.57 7.59 -20.99
CA ASP A 129 17.54 8.15 -20.04
C ASP A 129 18.72 7.18 -19.89
N THR A 130 19.83 7.47 -20.54
CA THR A 130 21.04 6.63 -20.52
C THR A 130 21.89 6.82 -19.26
N LYS A 131 21.47 7.69 -18.32
CA LYS A 131 22.20 7.98 -17.08
C LYS A 131 21.54 7.39 -15.84
N SER A 132 20.29 6.98 -15.92
CA SER A 132 19.55 6.39 -14.81
C SER A 132 19.18 4.94 -15.10
N ALA A 133 19.22 4.11 -14.04
CA ALA A 133 18.71 2.75 -14.09
C ALA A 133 17.25 2.65 -13.58
N ILE A 134 16.65 3.75 -13.15
CA ILE A 134 15.26 3.78 -12.64
C ILE A 134 14.32 3.26 -13.73
N SER A 135 13.48 2.30 -13.34
CA SER A 135 12.41 1.75 -14.20
C SER A 135 11.07 2.30 -13.74
N GLY A 136 10.23 2.70 -14.68
CA GLY A 136 8.93 3.27 -14.32
C GLY A 136 8.24 3.97 -15.48
N GLN A 137 7.22 4.77 -15.14
CA GLN A 137 6.41 5.51 -16.11
C GLN A 137 6.06 6.90 -15.60
N ASP A 138 6.24 7.88 -16.46
CA ASP A 138 5.71 9.23 -16.22
C ASP A 138 4.31 9.33 -16.80
N ILE A 139 3.36 9.70 -15.97
CA ILE A 139 1.98 9.96 -16.35
C ILE A 139 1.81 11.47 -16.38
N THR A 140 1.72 12.00 -17.58
CA THR A 140 1.61 13.44 -17.80
C THR A 140 0.18 13.86 -18.03
N LEU A 141 -0.09 15.15 -17.85
CA LEU A 141 -1.40 15.73 -18.12
C LEU A 141 -1.90 15.42 -19.54
N GLU A 142 -1.02 15.54 -20.54
CA GLU A 142 -1.34 15.24 -21.94
C GLU A 142 -1.81 13.78 -22.13
N LEU A 143 -1.19 12.83 -21.40
CA LEU A 143 -1.59 11.43 -21.45
C LEU A 143 -2.96 11.24 -20.81
N THR A 144 -3.21 11.83 -19.64
CA THR A 144 -4.45 11.64 -18.88
C THR A 144 -5.65 12.34 -19.50
N GLU A 145 -5.45 13.51 -20.12
CA GLU A 145 -6.51 14.24 -20.83
C GLU A 145 -6.95 13.55 -22.13
N SER A 146 -6.11 12.72 -22.71
CA SER A 146 -6.37 12.04 -23.97
C SER A 146 -6.92 10.62 -23.84
N LEU A 147 -7.00 10.08 -22.62
CA LEU A 147 -7.39 8.71 -22.36
C LEU A 147 -8.63 8.61 -21.46
N PRO A 148 -9.49 7.61 -21.67
CA PRO A 148 -10.59 7.33 -20.76
C PRO A 148 -10.03 6.72 -19.47
N THR A 149 -10.00 7.52 -18.41
CA THR A 149 -9.56 7.09 -17.08
C THR A 149 -10.69 7.25 -16.07
N GLY A 150 -10.61 6.55 -14.92
CA GLY A 150 -11.60 6.64 -13.85
C GLY A 150 -11.59 7.96 -13.06
N ARG A 151 -10.80 8.97 -13.48
CA ARG A 151 -10.69 10.29 -12.86
C ARG A 151 -10.31 10.25 -11.38
N SER A 152 -9.58 9.24 -10.99
CA SER A 152 -8.96 9.14 -9.69
C SER A 152 -7.47 8.97 -9.84
N TYR A 153 -6.75 9.38 -8.84
CA TYR A 153 -5.30 9.20 -8.75
C TYR A 153 -4.89 7.74 -8.98
N GLN A 154 -5.61 6.81 -8.38
CA GLN A 154 -5.33 5.38 -8.47
C GLN A 154 -5.60 4.85 -9.88
N SER A 155 -6.60 5.37 -10.58
CA SER A 155 -6.89 4.93 -11.96
C SER A 155 -5.74 5.25 -12.93
N TYR A 156 -4.94 6.26 -12.63
CA TYR A 156 -3.74 6.56 -13.42
C TYR A 156 -2.64 5.53 -13.23
N LEU A 157 -2.53 4.92 -12.05
CA LEU A 157 -1.57 3.84 -11.80
C LEU A 157 -1.85 2.60 -12.68
N GLN A 158 -3.11 2.41 -13.09
CA GLN A 158 -3.47 1.32 -14.01
C GLN A 158 -2.82 1.46 -15.40
N LEU A 159 -2.40 2.66 -15.80
CA LEU A 159 -1.69 2.90 -17.06
C LEU A 159 -0.22 2.45 -16.99
N VAL A 160 0.32 2.27 -15.79
CA VAL A 160 1.75 1.95 -15.59
C VAL A 160 2.00 0.49 -15.97
N PRO A 161 3.05 0.20 -16.76
CA PRO A 161 3.51 -1.16 -17.00
C PRO A 161 3.74 -1.93 -15.70
N GLY A 162 3.40 -3.21 -15.67
CA GLY A 162 3.63 -4.09 -14.53
C GLY A 162 2.77 -3.84 -13.28
N VAL A 163 2.04 -2.75 -13.20
CA VAL A 163 1.11 -2.52 -12.10
C VAL A 163 -0.08 -3.46 -12.24
N LEU A 164 -0.33 -4.26 -11.22
CA LEU A 164 -1.42 -5.20 -11.19
C LEU A 164 -2.75 -4.48 -10.96
N PRO A 165 -3.86 -4.97 -11.50
CA PRO A 165 -5.17 -4.49 -11.11
C PRO A 165 -5.43 -4.84 -9.65
N ASP A 166 -6.27 -4.05 -9.01
CA ASP A 166 -6.84 -4.33 -7.71
C ASP A 166 -7.63 -5.64 -7.70
N ASP A 167 -7.96 -6.10 -6.48
CA ASP A 167 -8.68 -7.33 -6.23
C ASP A 167 -9.76 -7.60 -7.29
N GLN A 168 -9.62 -8.73 -7.93
CA GLN A 168 -10.45 -9.15 -9.04
C GLN A 168 -11.92 -9.37 -8.67
N GLN A 169 -12.24 -9.47 -7.40
CA GLN A 169 -13.61 -9.59 -6.91
C GLN A 169 -14.44 -8.32 -7.12
N GLN A 170 -13.81 -7.20 -7.42
CA GLN A 170 -14.48 -5.91 -7.54
C GLN A 170 -14.53 -5.31 -8.96
N GLY A 171 -14.12 -6.06 -9.97
CA GLY A 171 -14.36 -5.67 -11.37
C GLY A 171 -13.50 -4.53 -11.90
N GLY A 172 -12.26 -4.44 -11.50
CA GLY A 172 -11.22 -3.79 -12.29
C GLY A 172 -11.10 -2.27 -12.22
N ASN A 173 -11.80 -1.57 -11.35
CA ASN A 173 -11.52 -0.16 -11.09
C ASN A 173 -11.57 0.15 -9.59
N PRO A 174 -10.46 -0.06 -8.87
CA PRO A 174 -10.37 0.14 -7.42
C PRO A 174 -10.71 1.57 -7.00
N ALA A 175 -10.31 2.51 -7.83
CA ALA A 175 -10.47 3.92 -7.55
C ALA A 175 -11.91 4.41 -7.58
N ALA A 176 -12.80 3.72 -8.27
CA ALA A 176 -14.22 4.09 -8.31
C ALA A 176 -15.02 3.53 -7.13
N ARG A 177 -14.50 2.53 -6.44
CA ARG A 177 -15.22 1.79 -5.39
C ARG A 177 -14.68 2.00 -3.98
N SER A 178 -13.39 2.22 -3.83
CA SER A 178 -12.83 2.54 -2.53
C SER A 178 -13.06 4.01 -2.23
N GLY A 179 -14.03 4.29 -1.42
CA GLY A 179 -13.96 5.53 -0.69
C GLY A 179 -12.69 5.49 0.14
N LEU A 180 -11.62 6.06 -0.36
CA LEU A 180 -10.50 6.61 0.35
C LEU A 180 -9.35 5.75 0.76
N ASN A 181 -9.11 4.87 1.35
CA ASN A 181 -7.86 4.36 1.92
C ASN A 181 -7.51 2.96 1.46
N TYR A 182 -8.16 2.50 0.43
CA TYR A 182 -7.94 1.17 -0.12
C TYR A 182 -7.74 1.28 -1.62
N SER A 183 -6.50 1.27 -1.99
CA SER A 183 -6.10 0.98 -3.34
C SER A 183 -5.31 -0.32 -3.29
N ASP A 184 -5.87 -1.40 -3.78
CA ASP A 184 -5.16 -2.68 -3.92
C ASP A 184 -4.38 -2.74 -5.23
N ILE A 185 -3.92 -1.60 -5.71
CA ILE A 185 -3.04 -1.54 -6.87
C ILE A 185 -1.63 -1.88 -6.41
N GLY A 186 -1.22 -3.10 -6.62
CA GLY A 186 0.14 -3.54 -6.37
C GLY A 186 1.13 -3.04 -7.42
N GLY A 187 2.37 -2.91 -7.04
CA GLY A 187 3.50 -2.90 -7.97
C GLY A 187 3.75 -4.29 -8.52
N ASN A 188 4.85 -4.47 -9.22
CA ASN A 188 5.20 -5.74 -9.85
C ASN A 188 5.21 -6.96 -8.92
N VAL A 189 5.21 -6.80 -7.63
CA VAL A 189 5.34 -7.92 -6.66
C VAL A 189 4.50 -7.75 -5.43
N GLY A 190 3.94 -6.64 -5.17
CA GLY A 190 3.32 -6.40 -3.89
C GLY A 190 1.82 -6.22 -3.99
N ILE A 191 1.20 -6.11 -2.86
CA ILE A 191 -0.13 -5.55 -2.70
C ILE A 191 -0.02 -4.02 -2.56
N SER A 192 -1.13 -3.32 -2.51
CA SER A 192 -1.14 -1.86 -2.36
C SER A 192 -0.39 -1.37 -1.11
N ALA A 193 -0.35 -2.19 -0.09
CA ALA A 193 0.37 -1.93 1.15
C ALA A 193 1.90 -1.88 0.98
N ASP A 194 2.45 -2.48 -0.07
CA ASP A 194 3.87 -2.40 -0.42
C ASP A 194 4.24 -1.12 -1.17
N ASN A 195 3.27 -0.27 -1.49
CA ASN A 195 3.47 0.95 -2.24
C ASN A 195 3.77 2.13 -1.30
N VAL A 196 4.45 3.14 -1.84
CA VAL A 196 4.67 4.42 -1.14
C VAL A 196 4.23 5.58 -2.03
N TYR A 197 3.53 6.52 -1.42
CA TYR A 197 2.90 7.63 -2.12
C TYR A 197 3.44 8.97 -1.63
N TYR A 198 3.88 9.81 -2.57
CA TYR A 198 4.41 11.15 -2.29
C TYR A 198 3.59 12.22 -3.01
N PHE A 199 3.32 13.34 -2.32
CA PHE A 199 2.82 14.58 -2.89
C PHE A 199 3.80 15.70 -2.67
N ASP A 200 4.24 16.35 -3.73
CA ASP A 200 5.25 17.41 -3.69
C ASP A 200 6.46 17.02 -2.79
N GLY A 201 6.89 15.75 -2.89
CA GLY A 201 8.01 15.21 -2.11
C GLY A 201 7.72 14.79 -0.67
N ILE A 202 6.47 14.87 -0.24
CA ILE A 202 6.03 14.52 1.11
C ILE A 202 5.34 13.17 1.08
N ASP A 203 5.74 12.28 1.98
CA ASP A 203 5.11 10.97 2.15
C ASP A 203 3.67 11.13 2.69
N VAL A 204 2.72 10.63 1.92
CA VAL A 204 1.27 10.65 2.22
C VAL A 204 0.70 9.25 2.46
N THR A 205 1.56 8.25 2.56
CA THR A 205 1.16 6.87 2.88
C THR A 205 0.53 6.82 4.27
N ASP A 206 -0.60 6.14 4.40
CA ASP A 206 -1.21 5.88 5.71
C ASP A 206 -0.32 4.90 6.51
N ARG A 207 0.14 5.33 7.66
CA ARG A 207 1.03 4.54 8.51
C ARG A 207 0.33 3.41 9.27
N VAL A 208 -1.00 3.42 9.33
CA VAL A 208 -1.77 2.32 9.93
C VAL A 208 -1.93 1.19 8.94
N THR A 209 -2.34 1.48 7.72
CA THR A 209 -2.68 0.47 6.71
C THR A 209 -1.60 0.25 5.66
N GLY A 210 -0.65 1.17 5.51
CA GLY A 210 0.33 1.15 4.43
C GLY A 210 -0.24 1.49 3.05
N THR A 211 -1.50 1.90 2.97
CA THR A 211 -2.16 2.26 1.73
C THR A 211 -2.13 3.77 1.50
N PHE A 212 -2.85 4.23 0.50
CA PHE A 212 -2.94 5.64 0.17
C PHE A 212 -3.71 6.44 1.24
N GLY A 213 -3.07 7.43 1.85
CA GLY A 213 -3.59 8.18 3.01
C GLY A 213 -4.26 9.52 2.70
N ALA A 214 -4.54 9.84 1.42
CA ALA A 214 -5.27 11.05 1.06
C ALA A 214 -5.88 10.95 -0.33
N ASN A 215 -7.09 11.46 -0.55
CA ASN A 215 -7.68 11.57 -1.87
C ASN A 215 -7.23 12.83 -2.58
N LEU A 216 -7.01 12.70 -3.87
CA LEU A 216 -6.62 13.80 -4.73
C LEU A 216 -7.67 14.08 -5.79
N ASN A 217 -7.98 15.35 -5.94
CA ASN A 217 -8.56 15.84 -7.15
C ASN A 217 -7.54 15.74 -8.31
N THR A 218 -7.85 14.97 -9.34
CA THR A 218 -6.96 14.79 -10.50
C THR A 218 -6.65 16.09 -11.25
N GLU A 219 -7.52 17.10 -11.13
CA GLU A 219 -7.31 18.42 -11.74
C GLU A 219 -6.10 19.18 -11.17
N ILE A 220 -5.60 18.80 -9.98
CA ILE A 220 -4.41 19.42 -9.38
C ILE A 220 -3.11 18.79 -9.83
N ILE A 221 -3.15 17.64 -10.49
CA ILE A 221 -1.96 16.88 -10.90
C ILE A 221 -1.30 17.56 -12.11
N GLN A 222 -0.05 17.96 -11.95
CA GLN A 222 0.81 18.42 -13.04
C GLN A 222 1.49 17.23 -13.71
N GLU A 223 2.02 16.32 -12.87
CA GLU A 223 2.73 15.13 -13.30
C GLU A 223 2.65 14.08 -12.19
N GLN A 224 2.56 12.82 -12.57
CA GLN A 224 2.71 11.68 -11.66
C GLN A 224 3.87 10.82 -12.16
N HIS A 225 4.94 10.76 -11.38
CA HIS A 225 6.09 9.89 -11.64
C HIS A 225 5.95 8.61 -10.85
N VAL A 226 5.91 7.47 -11.53
CA VAL A 226 5.76 6.15 -10.90
C VAL A 226 7.00 5.32 -11.15
N ILE A 227 7.69 4.96 -10.08
CA ILE A 227 8.88 4.11 -10.10
C ILE A 227 8.45 2.69 -9.73
N THR A 228 8.75 1.72 -10.57
CA THR A 228 8.45 0.30 -10.34
C THR A 228 9.71 -0.54 -10.10
N GLY A 229 10.89 0.07 -10.25
CA GLY A 229 12.14 -0.62 -10.00
C GLY A 229 13.37 0.27 -9.94
N ALA A 230 14.48 -0.28 -9.45
CA ALA A 230 15.76 0.42 -9.23
C ALA A 230 15.61 1.70 -8.38
N ILE A 231 14.87 1.60 -7.29
CA ILE A 231 14.49 2.72 -6.42
C ILE A 231 15.72 3.27 -5.69
N PRO A 232 16.09 4.56 -5.84
CA PRO A 232 17.25 5.19 -5.19
C PRO A 232 17.15 5.26 -3.65
N ALA A 233 18.29 5.52 -2.99
CA ALA A 233 18.37 5.53 -1.52
C ALA A 233 17.59 6.67 -0.85
N GLU A 234 17.27 7.72 -1.59
CA GLU A 234 16.45 8.82 -1.11
C GLU A 234 14.99 8.44 -0.83
N TYR A 235 14.47 7.37 -1.43
CA TYR A 235 13.11 6.89 -1.20
C TYR A 235 13.08 5.88 -0.06
N VAL A 236 11.97 5.87 0.66
CA VAL A 236 11.69 4.85 1.67
C VAL A 236 11.67 3.46 1.02
N GLY A 237 11.96 2.44 1.77
CA GLY A 237 11.91 1.06 1.29
C GLY A 237 10.47 0.67 0.93
N ALA A 238 10.27 0.20 -0.31
CA ALA A 238 9.02 -0.36 -0.75
C ALA A 238 9.30 -1.43 -1.81
N PRO A 239 8.87 -2.66 -1.63
CA PRO A 239 8.99 -3.69 -2.66
C PRO A 239 7.98 -3.52 -3.79
N GLY A 240 6.93 -2.71 -3.60
CA GLY A 240 5.93 -2.38 -4.60
C GLY A 240 6.36 -1.24 -5.53
N LEU A 241 5.57 -0.19 -5.61
CA LEU A 241 5.87 1.00 -6.40
C LEU A 241 6.03 2.25 -5.53
N ILE A 242 6.77 3.23 -6.05
CA ILE A 242 6.80 4.59 -5.53
C ILE A 242 6.01 5.48 -6.50
N SER A 243 5.00 6.15 -5.99
CA SER A 243 4.25 7.13 -6.78
C SER A 243 4.47 8.53 -6.24
N THR A 244 5.01 9.41 -7.05
CA THR A 244 5.22 10.81 -6.72
C THR A 244 4.33 11.69 -7.58
N VAL A 245 3.42 12.41 -6.96
CA VAL A 245 2.60 13.43 -7.62
C VAL A 245 3.21 14.79 -7.41
N ILE A 246 3.39 15.52 -8.48
CA ILE A 246 3.72 16.94 -8.48
C ILE A 246 2.44 17.71 -8.77
N THR A 247 2.09 18.63 -7.87
CA THR A 247 0.85 19.40 -8.00
C THR A 247 1.05 20.67 -8.80
N LYS A 248 0.00 21.09 -9.51
CA LYS A 248 -0.04 22.37 -10.23
C LYS A 248 0.27 23.54 -9.30
N SER A 249 0.89 24.57 -9.84
CA SER A 249 1.18 25.83 -9.17
C SER A 249 0.59 26.99 -9.97
N GLY A 250 0.41 28.14 -9.34
CA GLY A 250 0.12 29.36 -10.08
C GLY A 250 1.29 29.77 -10.99
N ASN A 251 1.01 30.63 -11.96
CA ASN A 251 2.01 31.25 -12.83
C ASN A 251 1.70 32.75 -13.00
N ASN A 252 2.36 33.45 -13.92
CA ASN A 252 2.17 34.89 -14.12
C ASN A 252 0.89 35.27 -14.88
N THR A 253 0.07 34.28 -15.29
CA THR A 253 -1.22 34.48 -15.95
C THR A 253 -2.35 33.91 -15.12
N LEU A 254 -3.47 34.61 -15.05
CA LEU A 254 -4.68 34.08 -14.40
C LEU A 254 -5.26 32.98 -15.32
N HIS A 255 -5.46 31.79 -14.77
CA HIS A 255 -6.03 30.65 -15.49
C HIS A 255 -6.92 29.81 -14.56
N GLY A 256 -7.75 29.01 -15.13
CA GLY A 256 -8.63 28.11 -14.38
C GLY A 256 -9.45 27.22 -15.29
N SER A 257 -10.12 26.24 -14.69
CA SER A 257 -11.00 25.31 -15.38
C SER A 257 -12.28 25.06 -14.57
N ALA A 258 -13.32 24.65 -15.26
CA ALA A 258 -14.56 24.15 -14.67
C ALA A 258 -14.98 22.91 -15.44
N ASN A 259 -15.09 21.78 -14.75
CA ASN A 259 -15.38 20.49 -15.34
C ASN A 259 -16.60 19.86 -14.66
N TYR A 260 -17.43 19.19 -15.44
CA TYR A 260 -18.54 18.39 -14.94
C TYR A 260 -18.59 17.06 -15.69
N PHE A 261 -18.64 15.98 -14.96
CA PHE A 261 -18.76 14.63 -15.49
C PHE A 261 -19.90 13.89 -14.80
N PHE A 262 -20.54 13.02 -15.51
CA PHE A 262 -21.56 12.14 -14.94
C PHE A 262 -21.44 10.76 -15.57
N GLN A 263 -21.85 9.76 -14.82
CA GLN A 263 -21.95 8.36 -15.25
C GLN A 263 -23.12 7.71 -14.50
N ASN A 264 -23.84 6.82 -15.17
CA ASN A 264 -24.84 5.99 -14.52
C ASN A 264 -24.86 4.59 -15.19
N ASP A 265 -25.63 3.68 -14.61
CA ASP A 265 -25.83 2.32 -15.11
C ASP A 265 -26.26 2.25 -16.57
N ASN A 266 -27.11 3.18 -17.04
CA ASN A 266 -27.58 3.23 -18.45
C ASN A 266 -26.46 3.54 -19.45
N LEU A 267 -25.31 4.04 -19.01
CA LEU A 267 -24.14 4.34 -19.84
C LEU A 267 -23.07 3.23 -19.77
N VAL A 268 -23.36 2.13 -19.09
CA VAL A 268 -22.45 0.99 -18.91
C VAL A 268 -23.12 -0.26 -19.48
N ALA A 269 -22.38 -1.02 -20.29
CA ALA A 269 -22.87 -2.28 -20.80
C ALA A 269 -23.02 -3.30 -19.67
N GLU A 270 -24.08 -4.09 -19.73
CA GLU A 270 -24.30 -5.18 -18.78
C GLU A 270 -23.24 -6.29 -18.96
N ASN A 271 -22.82 -6.85 -17.86
CA ASN A 271 -21.95 -8.02 -17.84
C ASN A 271 -22.84 -9.26 -17.56
N GLU A 272 -22.90 -10.18 -18.51
CA GLU A 272 -23.71 -11.41 -18.38
C GLU A 272 -23.31 -12.30 -17.19
N HIS A 273 -22.10 -12.08 -16.64
CA HIS A 273 -21.53 -12.88 -15.53
C HIS A 273 -21.52 -12.13 -14.21
N ALA A 274 -22.04 -10.92 -14.14
CA ALA A 274 -22.12 -10.13 -12.93
C ALA A 274 -23.54 -9.64 -12.67
N THR A 275 -23.89 -9.46 -11.41
CA THR A 275 -25.16 -8.81 -11.04
C THR A 275 -25.13 -7.36 -11.51
N ALA A 276 -26.18 -6.93 -12.23
CA ALA A 276 -26.35 -5.55 -12.62
C ALA A 276 -26.42 -4.65 -11.36
N GLU A 277 -25.61 -3.62 -11.32
CA GLU A 277 -25.61 -2.61 -10.22
C GLU A 277 -26.28 -1.33 -10.74
N THR A 278 -27.27 -0.83 -10.01
CA THR A 278 -27.84 0.50 -10.26
C THR A 278 -26.98 1.53 -9.58
N PHE A 279 -26.44 2.49 -10.33
CA PHE A 279 -25.63 3.55 -9.77
C PHE A 279 -25.71 4.86 -10.54
N SER A 280 -25.37 5.96 -9.87
CA SER A 280 -25.12 7.25 -10.51
C SER A 280 -23.90 7.95 -9.91
N THR A 281 -23.13 8.62 -10.73
CA THR A 281 -21.97 9.42 -10.32
C THR A 281 -22.08 10.84 -10.89
N LYS A 282 -21.84 11.82 -10.05
CA LYS A 282 -21.76 13.24 -10.40
C LYS A 282 -20.44 13.79 -9.89
N ASP A 283 -19.65 14.40 -10.77
CA ASP A 283 -18.29 14.87 -10.48
C ASP A 283 -18.14 16.29 -11.04
N SER A 284 -17.93 17.25 -10.16
CA SER A 284 -17.75 18.67 -10.51
C SER A 284 -16.42 19.15 -9.95
N ALA A 285 -15.56 19.73 -10.77
CA ALA A 285 -14.26 20.23 -10.37
C ALA A 285 -14.01 21.64 -10.89
N PHE A 286 -13.41 22.48 -10.05
CA PHE A 286 -13.04 23.86 -10.36
C PHE A 286 -11.58 24.09 -9.98
N THR A 287 -10.85 24.80 -10.84
CA THR A 287 -9.49 25.24 -10.54
C THR A 287 -9.33 26.72 -10.83
N VAL A 288 -8.43 27.39 -10.08
CA VAL A 288 -8.02 28.75 -10.35
C VAL A 288 -6.59 28.95 -9.90
N GLY A 289 -5.78 29.62 -10.72
CA GLY A 289 -4.39 29.91 -10.40
C GLY A 289 -3.94 31.21 -11.07
N GLY A 290 -2.91 31.85 -10.49
CA GLY A 290 -2.37 33.08 -11.03
C GLY A 290 -1.39 33.79 -10.09
N PRO A 291 -0.93 34.99 -10.46
CA PRO A 291 -0.02 35.75 -9.63
C PRO A 291 -0.74 36.52 -8.52
N ILE A 292 -0.22 36.43 -7.28
CA ILE A 292 -0.51 37.42 -6.22
C ILE A 292 0.35 38.66 -6.47
N TYR A 293 1.63 38.45 -6.79
CA TYR A 293 2.58 39.44 -7.23
C TYR A 293 3.44 38.87 -8.35
N ARG A 294 3.38 39.43 -9.55
CA ARG A 294 4.07 38.90 -10.73
C ARG A 294 5.56 38.67 -10.45
N ASP A 295 6.09 37.58 -10.93
CA ASP A 295 7.47 37.12 -10.84
C ASP A 295 7.94 36.82 -9.39
N LYS A 296 7.06 36.92 -8.37
CA LYS A 296 7.45 36.69 -6.97
C LYS A 296 6.51 35.81 -6.16
N ALA A 297 5.20 35.96 -6.32
CA ALA A 297 4.26 35.21 -5.50
C ALA A 297 3.04 34.78 -6.31
N TRP A 298 2.65 33.55 -6.14
CA TRP A 298 1.58 32.92 -6.90
C TRP A 298 0.68 32.08 -6.01
N PHE A 299 -0.53 31.83 -6.48
CA PHE A 299 -1.48 30.94 -5.87
C PHE A 299 -2.07 29.97 -6.88
N PHE A 300 -2.47 28.80 -6.39
CA PHE A 300 -3.29 27.85 -7.11
C PHE A 300 -4.31 27.24 -6.13
N GLY A 301 -5.56 27.10 -6.52
CA GLY A 301 -6.63 26.54 -5.74
C GLY A 301 -7.51 25.62 -6.58
N SER A 302 -8.05 24.61 -5.94
CA SER A 302 -8.98 23.67 -6.56
C SER A 302 -10.02 23.20 -5.56
N TYR A 303 -11.22 22.93 -6.07
CA TYR A 303 -12.28 22.28 -5.34
C TYR A 303 -12.98 21.27 -6.25
N ARG A 304 -13.21 20.06 -5.71
CA ARG A 304 -13.97 19.00 -6.39
C ARG A 304 -15.07 18.49 -5.48
N TYR A 305 -16.25 18.35 -6.05
CA TYR A 305 -17.37 17.63 -5.46
C TYR A 305 -17.64 16.37 -6.26
N LEU A 306 -17.55 15.22 -5.59
CA LEU A 306 -17.88 13.92 -6.17
C LEU A 306 -18.98 13.29 -5.32
N ASN A 307 -20.09 12.91 -5.95
CA ASN A 307 -21.12 12.11 -5.33
C ASN A 307 -21.36 10.85 -6.16
N ARG A 308 -21.29 9.71 -5.53
CA ARG A 308 -21.67 8.42 -6.10
C ARG A 308 -22.76 7.81 -5.25
N GLN A 309 -23.84 7.44 -5.90
CA GLN A 309 -24.95 6.74 -5.30
C GLN A 309 -25.07 5.34 -5.93
N ASP A 310 -25.09 4.31 -5.07
CA ASP A 310 -25.28 2.93 -5.44
C ASP A 310 -26.58 2.42 -4.78
N GLU A 311 -27.33 1.56 -5.46
CA GLU A 311 -28.51 0.93 -4.89
C GLU A 311 -28.20 -0.46 -4.36
N VAL A 312 -28.74 -0.78 -3.21
CA VAL A 312 -28.63 -2.10 -2.57
C VAL A 312 -30.01 -2.73 -2.55
N SER A 313 -30.10 -3.96 -3.03
CA SER A 313 -31.32 -4.75 -3.05
C SER A 313 -31.28 -5.88 -2.02
N THR A 314 -32.44 -6.33 -1.57
CA THR A 314 -32.58 -7.48 -0.68
C THR A 314 -32.04 -8.76 -1.30
N LEU A 315 -31.55 -9.68 -0.47
CA LEU A 315 -31.01 -10.97 -0.96
C LEU A 315 -32.10 -11.88 -1.57
N ASP A 316 -33.31 -11.76 -1.06
CA ASP A 316 -34.39 -12.70 -1.33
C ASP A 316 -35.23 -12.36 -2.54
N THR A 317 -35.69 -11.11 -2.58
CA THR A 317 -36.66 -10.63 -3.55
C THR A 317 -36.00 -9.75 -4.59
N ASN A 318 -34.73 -9.39 -4.38
CA ASN A 318 -34.02 -8.39 -5.18
C ASN A 318 -34.75 -7.03 -5.26
N GLU A 319 -35.57 -6.73 -4.26
CA GLU A 319 -36.25 -5.45 -4.14
C GLU A 319 -35.28 -4.40 -3.59
N PHE A 320 -35.49 -3.14 -3.97
CA PHE A 320 -34.71 -2.03 -3.44
C PHE A 320 -34.76 -2.00 -1.90
N MET A 321 -33.60 -1.94 -1.27
CA MET A 321 -33.47 -1.90 0.18
C MET A 321 -33.03 -0.52 0.67
N ARG A 322 -31.94 0.00 0.09
CA ARG A 322 -31.38 1.31 0.44
C ARG A 322 -30.48 1.86 -0.65
N SER A 323 -30.21 3.15 -0.57
CA SER A 323 -29.10 3.76 -1.30
C SER A 323 -27.85 3.85 -0.41
N VAL A 324 -26.69 3.69 -1.02
CA VAL A 324 -25.39 3.99 -0.43
C VAL A 324 -24.88 5.24 -1.13
N ASP A 325 -24.80 6.34 -0.42
CA ASP A 325 -24.32 7.62 -0.92
C ASP A 325 -22.89 7.85 -0.45
N ASN A 326 -21.97 8.02 -1.40
CA ASN A 326 -20.58 8.39 -1.15
C ASN A 326 -20.35 9.81 -1.67
N THR A 327 -20.20 10.75 -0.76
CA THR A 327 -20.01 12.17 -1.07
C THR A 327 -18.62 12.61 -0.64
N GLN A 328 -17.86 13.18 -1.58
CA GLN A 328 -16.48 13.62 -1.34
C GLN A 328 -16.34 15.11 -1.65
N HIS A 329 -15.68 15.81 -0.74
CA HIS A 329 -15.29 17.20 -0.89
C HIS A 329 -13.76 17.29 -0.89
N GLN A 330 -13.16 17.61 -2.03
CA GLN A 330 -11.71 17.65 -2.16
C GLN A 330 -11.27 19.10 -2.40
N GLY A 331 -10.66 19.70 -1.37
CA GLY A 331 -10.13 21.06 -1.40
C GLY A 331 -8.61 21.07 -1.51
N PHE A 332 -8.06 21.95 -2.32
CA PHE A 332 -6.62 22.13 -2.46
C PHE A 332 -6.27 23.61 -2.60
N ALA A 333 -5.22 24.04 -1.91
CA ALA A 333 -4.64 25.37 -2.05
C ALA A 333 -3.11 25.30 -1.95
N LYS A 334 -2.43 25.98 -2.89
CA LYS A 334 -0.96 26.10 -2.90
C LYS A 334 -0.56 27.56 -3.09
N GLY A 335 0.27 28.06 -2.19
CA GLY A 335 0.93 29.34 -2.30
C GLY A 335 2.42 29.15 -2.54
N SER A 336 3.01 29.91 -3.46
CA SER A 336 4.44 29.85 -3.77
C SER A 336 5.03 31.26 -3.76
N TRP A 337 6.22 31.42 -3.16
CA TRP A 337 6.90 32.69 -3.04
C TRP A 337 8.40 32.55 -3.35
N ALA A 338 8.84 33.16 -4.44
CA ALA A 338 10.24 33.34 -4.76
C ALA A 338 10.80 34.53 -3.96
N ALA A 339 11.32 34.26 -2.77
CA ALA A 339 11.89 35.27 -1.89
C ALA A 339 13.10 35.95 -2.53
N THR A 340 13.92 35.16 -3.26
CA THR A 340 14.99 35.61 -4.15
C THR A 340 15.01 34.72 -5.40
N ASN A 341 15.90 35.00 -6.34
CA ASN A 341 16.09 34.11 -7.53
C ASN A 341 16.63 32.72 -7.13
N ALA A 342 17.20 32.59 -5.94
CA ALA A 342 17.75 31.34 -5.39
C ALA A 342 16.78 30.63 -4.43
N ASP A 343 15.84 31.34 -3.85
CA ASP A 343 15.02 30.88 -2.74
C ASP A 343 13.54 30.79 -3.15
N LEU A 344 12.94 29.62 -2.98
CA LEU A 344 11.53 29.36 -3.20
C LEU A 344 10.93 28.76 -1.93
N VAL A 345 9.83 29.35 -1.46
CA VAL A 345 9.00 28.81 -0.38
C VAL A 345 7.64 28.44 -0.96
N SER A 346 7.17 27.24 -0.66
CA SER A 346 5.83 26.79 -1.01
C SER A 346 5.08 26.34 0.23
N PHE A 347 3.79 26.64 0.28
CA PHE A 347 2.87 26.13 1.28
C PHE A 347 1.69 25.47 0.58
N THR A 348 1.30 24.28 1.05
CA THR A 348 0.20 23.51 0.47
C THR A 348 -0.78 23.11 1.57
N TYR A 349 -2.05 23.26 1.28
CA TYR A 349 -3.18 22.76 2.05
C TYR A 349 -3.98 21.78 1.21
N LEU A 350 -4.28 20.60 1.76
CA LEU A 350 -5.16 19.61 1.14
C LEU A 350 -6.21 19.19 2.16
N SER A 351 -7.45 19.03 1.72
CA SER A 351 -8.56 18.52 2.53
C SER A 351 -9.43 17.61 1.66
N ASP A 352 -9.82 16.45 2.21
CA ASP A 352 -10.53 15.42 1.46
C ASP A 352 -11.65 14.71 2.26
N PRO A 353 -12.50 15.46 3.02
CA PRO A 353 -13.57 14.83 3.77
C PRO A 353 -14.51 14.06 2.84
N THR A 354 -14.89 12.90 3.29
CA THR A 354 -15.81 11.99 2.60
C THR A 354 -16.84 11.48 3.59
N GLU A 355 -18.09 11.53 3.19
CA GLU A 355 -19.22 10.97 3.91
C GLU A 355 -19.78 9.78 3.12
N VAL A 356 -19.95 8.64 3.79
CA VAL A 356 -20.60 7.46 3.23
C VAL A 356 -21.80 7.13 4.09
N SER A 357 -22.99 7.40 3.57
CA SER A 357 -24.24 7.02 4.22
C SER A 357 -24.80 5.75 3.59
N GLY A 358 -25.30 4.86 4.43
CA GLY A 358 -25.73 3.54 4.02
C GLY A 358 -24.58 2.50 3.89
N ARG A 359 -24.96 1.23 3.97
CA ARG A 359 -24.03 0.11 3.85
C ARG A 359 -24.44 -0.83 2.71
N ARG A 360 -23.46 -1.41 2.07
CA ARG A 360 -23.68 -2.45 1.04
C ARG A 360 -24.13 -3.79 1.63
N GLN A 361 -24.07 -3.94 2.94
CA GLN A 361 -24.50 -5.17 3.61
C GLN A 361 -26.01 -5.38 3.45
N ARG A 362 -26.38 -6.54 2.94
CA ARG A 362 -27.76 -6.89 2.56
C ARG A 362 -28.54 -7.59 3.67
N ASP A 363 -27.85 -7.99 4.73
CA ASP A 363 -28.35 -8.71 5.92
C ASP A 363 -28.68 -7.79 7.11
N ILE A 364 -28.51 -6.47 6.96
CA ILE A 364 -28.76 -5.47 8.01
C ILE A 364 -29.95 -4.61 7.62
N THR A 365 -30.90 -4.45 8.53
CA THR A 365 -32.06 -3.56 8.30
C THR A 365 -31.64 -2.09 8.20
N ASN A 366 -32.43 -1.28 7.49
CA ASN A 366 -32.18 0.16 7.35
C ASN A 366 -32.15 0.88 8.72
N ALA A 367 -32.94 0.42 9.71
CA ALA A 367 -32.92 1.01 11.04
C ALA A 367 -31.60 0.83 11.79
N ARG A 368 -30.83 -0.21 11.44
CA ARG A 368 -29.53 -0.55 12.05
C ARG A 368 -28.34 -0.16 11.17
N ASP A 369 -28.59 0.62 10.16
CA ASP A 369 -27.56 1.06 9.21
C ASP A 369 -26.49 1.91 9.90
N ARG A 370 -25.41 2.17 9.19
CA ARG A 370 -24.25 2.89 9.68
C ARG A 370 -23.85 4.00 8.72
N ALA A 371 -23.31 5.05 9.25
CA ALA A 371 -22.65 6.10 8.48
C ALA A 371 -21.16 6.10 8.76
N ARG A 372 -20.36 6.43 7.74
CA ARG A 372 -18.93 6.63 7.86
C ARG A 372 -18.57 8.02 7.39
N GLU A 373 -17.79 8.70 8.21
CA GLU A 373 -17.07 9.89 7.79
C GLU A 373 -15.58 9.56 7.79
N GLN A 374 -14.85 10.04 6.79
CA GLN A 374 -13.41 9.78 6.69
C GLN A 374 -12.73 10.86 5.88
N GLY A 375 -11.39 10.91 5.98
CA GLY A 375 -10.59 11.91 5.31
C GLY A 375 -9.81 12.75 6.31
N GLY A 376 -9.44 13.95 5.91
CA GLY A 376 -8.69 14.79 6.79
C GLY A 376 -8.19 16.08 6.18
N SER A 377 -7.22 16.67 6.85
CA SER A 377 -6.53 17.86 6.38
C SER A 377 -5.02 17.68 6.47
N ARG A 378 -4.32 18.15 5.46
CA ARG A 378 -2.86 18.13 5.40
C ARG A 378 -2.32 19.52 5.15
N TYR A 379 -1.36 19.90 5.93
CA TYR A 379 -0.59 21.14 5.82
C TYR A 379 0.85 20.78 5.53
N SER A 380 1.43 21.35 4.49
CA SER A 380 2.84 21.14 4.19
C SER A 380 3.52 22.43 3.76
N GLY A 381 4.80 22.53 4.08
CA GLY A 381 5.65 23.63 3.67
C GLY A 381 6.98 23.11 3.15
N THR A 382 7.46 23.71 2.06
CA THR A 382 8.75 23.38 1.44
C THR A 382 9.55 24.63 1.21
N TYR A 383 10.83 24.61 1.60
CA TYR A 383 11.83 25.61 1.28
C TYR A 383 12.91 25.00 0.38
N THR A 384 13.14 25.63 -0.76
CA THR A 384 14.16 25.22 -1.72
C THR A 384 15.14 26.37 -1.94
N ARG A 385 16.46 26.08 -1.89
CA ARG A 385 17.51 27.05 -2.21
C ARG A 385 18.55 26.43 -3.14
N VAL A 386 18.91 27.23 -4.18
CA VAL A 386 19.94 26.84 -5.16
C VAL A 386 21.09 27.86 -5.15
N TRP A 387 22.32 27.40 -4.96
CA TRP A 387 23.50 28.26 -5.05
C TRP A 387 24.74 27.48 -5.48
N GLY A 388 25.47 27.95 -6.48
CA GLY A 388 26.78 27.44 -6.88
C GLY A 388 26.83 25.90 -7.10
N GLY A 389 25.82 25.31 -7.72
CA GLY A 389 25.71 23.85 -7.95
C GLY A 389 25.34 23.07 -6.67
N THR A 390 24.73 23.75 -5.70
CA THR A 390 24.21 23.13 -4.48
C THR A 390 22.70 23.38 -4.43
N LEU A 391 21.91 22.35 -4.16
CA LEU A 391 20.48 22.40 -3.91
C LEU A 391 20.20 21.97 -2.48
N LEU A 392 19.57 22.84 -1.72
CA LEU A 392 19.02 22.55 -0.39
C LEU A 392 17.49 22.51 -0.49
N GLU A 393 16.91 21.47 0.07
CA GLU A 393 15.47 21.36 0.20
C GLU A 393 15.12 20.96 1.64
N ILE A 394 14.16 21.66 2.25
CA ILE A 394 13.62 21.37 3.58
C ILE A 394 12.11 21.35 3.48
N SER A 395 11.47 20.32 3.96
CA SER A 395 10.03 20.22 4.02
C SER A 395 9.53 19.74 5.37
N GLY A 396 8.32 20.16 5.71
CA GLY A 396 7.62 19.69 6.89
C GLY A 396 6.14 19.52 6.58
N ASN A 397 5.52 18.53 7.22
CA ASN A 397 4.09 18.30 7.09
C ASN A 397 3.43 17.98 8.43
N LYS A 398 2.16 18.26 8.48
CA LYS A 398 1.22 17.76 9.48
C LYS A 398 -0.03 17.26 8.75
N HIS A 399 -0.39 16.03 9.00
CA HIS A 399 -1.64 15.42 8.58
C HIS A 399 -2.50 15.16 9.82
N ASN A 400 -3.76 15.53 9.77
CA ASN A 400 -4.78 15.11 10.70
C ASN A 400 -5.78 14.31 9.89
N GLY A 401 -5.83 13.00 10.12
CA GLY A 401 -6.77 12.08 9.47
C GLY A 401 -7.74 11.51 10.47
N GLU A 402 -8.96 11.25 10.05
CA GLU A 402 -10.00 10.68 10.90
C GLU A 402 -10.86 9.71 10.09
N VAL A 403 -11.24 8.61 10.74
CA VAL A 403 -12.29 7.70 10.27
C VAL A 403 -13.27 7.51 11.40
N THR A 404 -14.51 7.94 11.22
CA THR A 404 -15.62 7.60 12.10
C THR A 404 -16.55 6.61 11.42
N ASP A 405 -17.05 5.65 12.17
CA ASP A 405 -18.02 4.65 11.70
C ASP A 405 -19.05 4.43 12.78
N LEU A 406 -20.22 5.04 12.61
CA LEU A 406 -21.23 5.15 13.65
C LEU A 406 -22.52 4.45 13.23
N SER A 407 -23.08 3.67 14.13
CA SER A 407 -24.38 3.02 13.97
C SER A 407 -25.52 4.03 14.15
N ALA A 408 -26.58 3.91 13.37
CA ALA A 408 -27.80 4.69 13.52
C ALA A 408 -28.47 4.45 14.89
N ILE A 409 -28.32 3.22 15.42
CA ILE A 409 -28.76 2.85 16.77
C ILE A 409 -27.52 2.58 17.60
N ARG A 410 -27.30 3.37 18.64
CA ARG A 410 -26.15 3.24 19.56
C ARG A 410 -26.53 2.49 20.86
N GLU A 411 -27.63 1.79 20.84
CA GLU A 411 -28.06 0.95 21.96
C GLU A 411 -27.36 -0.41 21.92
N SER A 412 -26.61 -0.72 22.96
CA SER A 412 -26.01 -2.04 23.13
C SER A 412 -27.05 -3.03 23.64
N ARG A 413 -27.13 -4.19 23.01
CA ARG A 413 -27.99 -5.29 23.41
C ARG A 413 -27.22 -6.60 23.47
N ASN A 414 -27.44 -7.39 24.50
CA ASN A 414 -26.87 -8.73 24.69
C ASN A 414 -27.84 -9.83 24.25
N ASP A 415 -28.81 -9.49 23.42
CA ASP A 415 -29.81 -10.45 22.96
C ASP A 415 -29.21 -11.39 21.91
N VAL A 416 -29.54 -12.65 21.99
CA VAL A 416 -29.17 -13.65 20.99
C VAL A 416 -29.98 -13.41 19.72
N LEU A 417 -29.29 -13.15 18.60
CA LEU A 417 -29.92 -13.03 17.30
C LEU A 417 -29.92 -14.39 16.60
N PHE A 418 -31.05 -14.80 16.11
CA PHE A 418 -31.22 -16.06 15.39
C PHE A 418 -30.97 -15.78 13.90
N GLN A 419 -30.12 -16.60 13.27
CA GLN A 419 -29.98 -16.65 11.83
C GLN A 419 -30.62 -17.92 11.28
N THR A 420 -31.25 -17.79 10.14
CA THR A 420 -31.75 -18.97 9.41
C THR A 420 -30.60 -19.72 8.76
N ALA A 421 -30.87 -20.98 8.35
CA ALA A 421 -29.86 -21.84 7.73
C ALA A 421 -29.21 -21.29 6.43
N ASP A 422 -29.78 -20.28 5.83
CA ASP A 422 -29.31 -19.59 4.65
C ASP A 422 -28.66 -18.23 4.97
N GLN A 423 -28.18 -18.05 6.19
CA GLN A 423 -27.53 -16.83 6.73
C GLN A 423 -28.43 -15.59 6.81
N ARG A 424 -29.72 -15.73 6.66
CA ARG A 424 -30.63 -14.60 6.85
C ARG A 424 -30.79 -14.30 8.33
N VAL A 425 -30.46 -13.11 8.72
CA VAL A 425 -30.94 -12.60 10.00
C VAL A 425 -32.40 -12.25 9.80
N LEU A 426 -33.26 -12.85 10.61
CA LEU A 426 -34.68 -12.52 10.57
C LEU A 426 -34.82 -11.04 10.91
N THR A 427 -35.27 -10.24 9.94
CA THR A 427 -35.29 -8.77 10.04
C THR A 427 -36.12 -8.25 11.20
N ASP A 428 -37.15 -8.99 11.60
CA ASP A 428 -38.04 -8.64 12.70
C ASP A 428 -37.43 -8.90 14.09
N GLU A 429 -36.33 -9.68 14.15
CA GLU A 429 -35.64 -10.03 15.39
C GLU A 429 -34.33 -9.24 15.60
N GLN A 430 -33.94 -8.41 14.64
CA GLN A 430 -32.77 -7.57 14.78
C GLN A 430 -33.05 -6.39 15.71
N VAL A 431 -32.40 -6.39 16.86
CA VAL A 431 -32.54 -5.34 17.87
C VAL A 431 -31.19 -4.73 18.24
N GLY A 432 -31.20 -3.48 18.71
CA GLY A 432 -29.99 -2.75 19.07
C GLY A 432 -29.13 -2.31 17.91
N GLY A 433 -27.98 -1.78 18.20
CA GLY A 433 -26.99 -1.37 17.20
C GLY A 433 -26.33 -2.56 16.51
N PHE A 434 -25.56 -2.28 15.48
CA PHE A 434 -24.82 -3.30 14.74
C PHE A 434 -23.31 -3.02 14.79
N GLY A 435 -22.54 -4.03 15.20
CA GLY A 435 -21.07 -3.96 15.22
C GLY A 435 -20.53 -3.05 16.31
N ARG A 436 -19.58 -2.20 15.95
CA ARG A 436 -18.92 -1.25 16.86
C ARG A 436 -18.95 0.15 16.30
N ASP A 437 -19.23 1.13 17.12
CA ASP A 437 -18.91 2.52 16.77
C ASP A 437 -17.42 2.73 16.91
N LEU A 438 -16.82 3.41 15.95
CA LEU A 438 -15.39 3.66 15.86
C LEU A 438 -15.12 5.13 15.60
N ILE A 439 -14.20 5.69 16.38
CA ILE A 439 -13.50 6.94 16.08
C ILE A 439 -12.02 6.57 16.01
N ASP A 440 -11.38 6.79 14.86
CA ASP A 440 -9.99 6.41 14.59
C ASP A 440 -9.26 7.63 13.99
N GLU A 441 -8.52 8.35 14.85
CA GLU A 441 -7.71 9.50 14.44
C GLU A 441 -6.32 9.01 14.06
N ARG A 442 -5.80 9.47 12.91
CA ARG A 442 -4.54 9.05 12.31
C ARG A 442 -3.70 10.26 11.98
N ASP A 443 -2.98 10.74 12.97
CA ASP A 443 -2.13 11.92 12.81
C ASP A 443 -0.72 11.53 12.34
N ASN A 444 -0.16 12.32 11.44
CA ASN A 444 1.22 12.16 11.01
C ASN A 444 1.94 13.52 10.97
N LYS A 445 3.16 13.56 11.48
CA LYS A 445 4.05 14.73 11.45
C LYS A 445 5.42 14.29 10.95
N ALA A 446 5.96 14.98 9.95
CA ALA A 446 7.30 14.71 9.47
C ALA A 446 8.05 16.01 9.18
N ILE A 447 9.35 15.97 9.41
CA ILE A 447 10.31 16.98 8.99
C ILE A 447 11.39 16.27 8.20
N ARG A 448 11.69 16.80 7.03
CA ARG A 448 12.61 16.22 6.08
C ARG A 448 13.46 17.30 5.44
N GLY A 449 14.72 16.97 5.11
CA GLY A 449 15.53 17.86 4.33
C GLY A 449 16.69 17.16 3.65
N SER A 450 17.15 17.67 2.49
CA SER A 450 18.26 17.14 1.69
C SER A 450 19.20 18.23 1.22
N LEU A 451 20.44 17.84 1.02
CA LEU A 451 21.47 18.62 0.37
C LEU A 451 22.02 17.82 -0.81
N GLN A 452 21.95 18.40 -2.01
CA GLN A 452 22.60 17.88 -3.20
C GLN A 452 23.72 18.81 -3.60
N ARG A 453 24.84 18.24 -4.04
CA ARG A 453 26.00 18.98 -4.53
C ARG A 453 26.55 18.32 -5.77
N THR A 454 26.53 19.05 -6.88
CA THR A 454 27.24 18.64 -8.12
C THR A 454 28.66 19.17 -8.08
N TRP A 455 29.64 18.29 -8.23
CA TRP A 455 31.07 18.61 -8.26
C TRP A 455 31.81 17.71 -9.26
N ASN A 456 32.33 18.30 -10.29
CA ASN A 456 32.93 17.59 -11.44
C ASN A 456 31.94 16.58 -12.06
N ASN A 457 32.31 15.29 -12.03
CA ASN A 457 31.49 14.17 -12.50
C ASN A 457 30.70 13.47 -11.41
N HIS A 458 30.64 14.03 -10.21
CA HIS A 458 29.88 13.52 -9.06
C HIS A 458 28.67 14.41 -8.77
N THR A 459 27.55 13.76 -8.41
CA THR A 459 26.40 14.42 -7.80
C THR A 459 26.09 13.74 -6.48
N PHE A 460 26.63 14.31 -5.41
CA PHE A 460 26.37 13.85 -4.04
C PHE A 460 25.00 14.33 -3.58
N LYS A 461 24.19 13.43 -2.99
CA LYS A 461 22.96 13.79 -2.29
C LYS A 461 22.90 13.06 -0.96
N GLY A 462 22.58 13.77 0.09
CA GLY A 462 22.41 13.19 1.41
C GLY A 462 21.28 13.86 2.18
N GLY A 463 20.75 13.14 3.15
CA GLY A 463 19.66 13.71 3.90
C GLY A 463 19.18 12.91 5.10
N ALA A 464 18.21 13.51 5.83
CA ALA A 464 17.59 12.93 7.01
C ALA A 464 16.07 13.21 7.05
N GLU A 465 15.33 12.33 7.69
CA GLU A 465 13.90 12.46 7.96
C GLU A 465 13.61 12.03 9.40
N TRP A 466 12.78 12.82 10.07
CA TRP A 466 12.12 12.44 11.30
C TRP A 466 10.62 12.36 11.04
N ASN A 467 10.01 11.27 11.51
CA ASN A 467 8.58 11.01 11.37
C ASN A 467 7.99 10.62 12.73
N ARG A 468 6.78 11.07 13.00
CA ARG A 468 5.94 10.57 14.09
C ARG A 468 4.53 10.36 13.60
N SER A 469 4.00 9.17 13.84
CA SER A 469 2.62 8.80 13.54
C SER A 469 1.90 8.43 14.82
N ASP A 470 0.87 9.17 15.15
CA ASP A 470 0.00 8.95 16.29
C ASP A 470 -1.31 8.30 15.79
N ASN A 471 -1.80 7.30 16.50
CA ASN A 471 -3.11 6.69 16.23
C ASN A 471 -3.92 6.66 17.54
N PHE A 472 -4.99 7.45 17.56
CA PHE A 472 -5.98 7.43 18.64
C PHE A 472 -7.21 6.65 18.14
N ARG A 473 -7.66 5.70 18.95
CA ARG A 473 -8.85 4.90 18.64
C ARG A 473 -9.78 4.83 19.84
N ASP A 474 -11.02 5.24 19.66
CA ASP A 474 -12.11 5.03 20.60
C ASP A 474 -13.15 4.11 20.00
N THR A 475 -13.51 3.07 20.71
CA THR A 475 -14.40 2.02 20.21
C THR A 475 -15.51 1.75 21.23
N LEU A 476 -16.76 1.88 20.79
CA LEU A 476 -17.92 1.44 21.53
C LEU A 476 -18.51 0.18 20.89
N TYR A 477 -18.37 -0.95 21.55
CA TYR A 477 -18.99 -2.19 21.10
C TYR A 477 -20.48 -2.17 21.41
N LEU A 478 -21.30 -2.43 20.41
CA LEU A 478 -22.75 -2.40 20.53
C LEU A 478 -23.31 -3.77 20.92
N ASN A 479 -22.42 -4.73 21.25
CA ASN A 479 -22.74 -6.06 21.74
C ASN A 479 -23.91 -6.72 21.00
N SER A 480 -23.96 -6.54 19.69
CA SER A 480 -24.84 -7.33 18.87
C SER A 480 -24.21 -8.69 18.72
N VAL A 481 -24.88 -9.69 19.21
CA VAL A 481 -24.42 -11.06 19.08
C VAL A 481 -24.40 -11.42 17.61
N GLY A 482 -23.21 -11.56 17.07
CA GLY A 482 -23.00 -12.16 15.76
C GLY A 482 -23.21 -13.65 15.88
N VAL A 483 -24.30 -14.15 15.34
CA VAL A 483 -24.56 -15.58 15.34
C VAL A 483 -24.20 -16.14 13.97
N THR A 484 -23.05 -16.80 13.85
CA THR A 484 -22.68 -17.54 12.64
C THR A 484 -23.39 -18.90 12.64
N THR A 485 -24.01 -19.28 11.55
CA THR A 485 -24.80 -20.53 11.51
C THR A 485 -23.91 -21.74 11.30
N LEU A 486 -24.10 -22.76 12.16
CA LEU A 486 -23.64 -24.15 11.89
C LEU A 486 -24.06 -24.67 10.53
N ALA A 487 -25.19 -24.15 10.03
CA ALA A 487 -25.71 -24.53 8.74
C ALA A 487 -24.67 -24.46 7.62
N ASP A 488 -23.81 -23.46 7.63
CA ASP A 488 -22.81 -23.33 6.56
C ASP A 488 -21.63 -24.27 6.75
N LYS A 489 -21.19 -24.52 7.97
CA LYS A 489 -20.22 -25.58 8.26
C LYS A 489 -20.71 -26.95 7.82
N TYR A 490 -22.00 -27.24 7.95
CA TYR A 490 -22.57 -28.54 7.59
C TYR A 490 -23.13 -28.63 6.16
N ARG A 491 -23.42 -27.50 5.53
CA ARG A 491 -23.85 -27.48 4.12
C ARG A 491 -22.74 -27.98 3.18
N GLY A 492 -21.49 -27.65 3.48
CA GLY A 492 -20.33 -28.25 2.83
C GLY A 492 -20.20 -29.77 3.05
N ALA A 493 -20.83 -30.35 4.09
CA ALA A 493 -20.85 -31.77 4.38
C ALA A 493 -21.95 -32.58 3.71
N GLY A 494 -22.76 -31.93 2.90
CA GLY A 494 -23.88 -32.60 2.28
C GLY A 494 -25.01 -32.99 3.23
N ILE A 495 -25.08 -32.35 4.45
CA ILE A 495 -26.23 -32.55 5.34
C ILE A 495 -27.44 -31.86 4.70
N PRO A 496 -28.56 -32.56 4.54
CA PRO A 496 -29.76 -31.99 3.91
C PRO A 496 -30.25 -30.75 4.68
N ALA A 497 -30.59 -29.68 3.96
CA ALA A 497 -31.09 -28.43 4.52
C ALA A 497 -32.31 -28.65 5.47
N ALA A 498 -33.16 -29.62 5.16
CA ALA A 498 -34.27 -29.99 6.03
C ALA A 498 -33.83 -30.55 7.41
N GLN A 499 -32.74 -31.29 7.47
CA GLN A 499 -32.19 -31.82 8.70
C GLN A 499 -31.52 -30.71 9.53
N ILE A 500 -30.90 -29.75 8.85
CA ILE A 500 -30.32 -28.54 9.45
C ILE A 500 -31.47 -27.71 10.08
N ALA A 501 -32.53 -27.44 9.31
CA ALA A 501 -33.68 -26.65 9.77
C ALA A 501 -34.44 -27.30 10.92
N ALA A 502 -34.57 -28.63 10.93
CA ALA A 502 -35.23 -29.37 12.01
C ALA A 502 -34.44 -29.34 13.33
N GLY A 503 -33.17 -29.04 13.30
CA GLY A 503 -32.29 -28.97 14.48
C GLY A 503 -32.27 -27.60 15.18
N GLY A 504 -32.91 -26.56 14.66
CA GLY A 504 -32.93 -25.22 15.26
C GLY A 504 -31.52 -24.57 15.35
N TRP A 505 -30.69 -24.83 14.38
CA TRP A 505 -29.28 -24.48 14.42
C TRP A 505 -29.03 -22.99 14.22
N THR A 506 -28.31 -22.42 15.11
CA THR A 506 -27.79 -21.06 15.02
C THR A 506 -26.35 -21.02 15.48
N GLY A 507 -25.56 -20.32 14.79
CA GLY A 507 -24.17 -19.88 14.93
C GLY A 507 -23.12 -20.69 15.64
N LEU A 508 -21.92 -20.80 15.03
CA LEU A 508 -20.76 -21.36 15.71
C LEU A 508 -19.43 -20.99 15.09
N GLN A 509 -18.57 -20.44 15.92
CA GLN A 509 -17.13 -20.55 15.74
C GLN A 509 -16.47 -21.49 16.76
N PHE A 510 -17.11 -21.77 17.90
CA PHE A 510 -16.56 -22.68 18.90
C PHE A 510 -16.44 -24.10 18.36
N ASP A 511 -15.23 -24.56 18.23
CA ASP A 511 -14.93 -25.93 17.86
C ASP A 511 -14.27 -26.68 19.01
N VAL A 512 -15.05 -27.50 19.69
CA VAL A 512 -14.54 -28.36 20.79
C VAL A 512 -13.48 -29.37 20.32
N SER A 513 -13.25 -29.50 19.02
CA SER A 513 -12.14 -30.29 18.50
C SER A 513 -10.79 -29.58 18.66
N THR A 514 -10.76 -28.25 18.84
CA THR A 514 -9.52 -27.58 19.23
C THR A 514 -9.25 -27.85 20.70
N THR A 515 -8.03 -28.22 21.01
CA THR A 515 -7.62 -28.49 22.40
C THR A 515 -7.69 -27.26 23.27
N SER A 516 -7.35 -26.12 22.70
CA SER A 516 -7.36 -24.83 23.39
C SER A 516 -8.76 -24.45 23.85
N ASP A 517 -9.74 -24.43 22.96
CA ASP A 517 -11.13 -24.05 23.30
C ASP A 517 -11.74 -25.02 24.28
N PHE A 518 -11.50 -26.32 24.07
CA PHE A 518 -11.93 -27.35 25.02
C PHE A 518 -11.32 -27.13 26.40
N ASN A 519 -10.01 -26.97 26.51
CA ASN A 519 -9.31 -26.75 27.77
C ASN A 519 -9.77 -25.44 28.45
N GLY A 520 -9.99 -24.40 27.67
CA GLY A 520 -10.52 -23.12 28.15
C GLY A 520 -11.89 -23.27 28.78
N LEU A 521 -12.81 -23.95 28.09
CA LEU A 521 -14.15 -24.26 28.63
C LEU A 521 -14.06 -25.09 29.92
N MET A 522 -13.28 -26.15 29.92
CA MET A 522 -13.11 -27.02 31.06
C MET A 522 -12.51 -26.29 32.27
N ARG A 523 -11.52 -25.42 32.06
CA ARG A 523 -10.99 -24.56 33.14
C ARG A 523 -12.07 -23.70 33.78
N THR A 524 -12.94 -23.09 32.98
CA THR A 524 -14.03 -22.25 33.49
C THR A 524 -15.09 -23.07 34.25
N ILE A 525 -15.45 -24.21 33.70
CA ILE A 525 -16.42 -25.12 34.36
C ILE A 525 -15.87 -25.69 35.66
N ASP A 526 -14.62 -26.17 35.67
CA ASP A 526 -14.02 -26.81 36.87
C ASP A 526 -13.79 -25.83 38.02
N ALA A 527 -13.54 -24.55 37.69
CA ALA A 527 -13.42 -23.47 38.69
C ALA A 527 -14.79 -22.93 39.16
N GLY A 528 -15.86 -23.22 38.41
CA GLY A 528 -17.19 -22.63 38.61
C GLY A 528 -18.13 -23.46 39.50
N ALA A 529 -19.21 -22.81 39.94
CA ALA A 529 -20.29 -23.47 40.72
C ALA A 529 -21.10 -24.50 39.90
N ASP A 530 -21.00 -24.43 38.55
CA ASP A 530 -21.81 -25.26 37.65
C ASP A 530 -21.19 -26.61 37.33
N ARG A 531 -20.00 -26.87 37.88
CA ARG A 531 -19.24 -28.10 37.59
C ARG A 531 -20.10 -29.36 37.73
N ALA A 532 -20.80 -29.48 38.85
CA ALA A 532 -21.61 -30.67 39.11
C ALA A 532 -22.75 -30.86 38.11
N ALA A 533 -23.43 -29.78 37.73
CA ALA A 533 -24.49 -29.81 36.72
C ALA A 533 -23.96 -30.10 35.31
N PHE A 534 -22.83 -29.56 34.99
CA PHE A 534 -22.16 -29.78 33.70
C PHE A 534 -21.71 -31.24 33.55
N TYR A 535 -21.03 -31.78 34.55
CA TYR A 535 -20.59 -33.19 34.56
C TYR A 535 -21.79 -34.16 34.54
N ALA A 536 -22.83 -33.89 35.29
CA ALA A 536 -24.05 -34.71 35.25
C ALA A 536 -24.72 -34.76 33.87
N ALA A 537 -24.54 -33.73 33.07
CA ALA A 537 -25.11 -33.64 31.72
C ALA A 537 -24.21 -34.26 30.66
N TYR A 538 -22.88 -34.15 30.78
CA TYR A 538 -21.95 -34.39 29.70
C TYR A 538 -20.89 -35.46 29.94
N ASP A 539 -20.71 -35.96 31.17
CA ASP A 539 -19.92 -37.15 31.47
C ASP A 539 -20.78 -38.39 31.14
N THR A 540 -20.71 -38.79 29.90
CA THR A 540 -21.62 -39.84 29.37
C THR A 540 -21.18 -41.25 29.72
N ASP A 541 -19.90 -41.44 30.00
CA ASP A 541 -19.35 -42.74 30.41
C ASP A 541 -19.24 -42.90 31.94
N GLY A 542 -19.49 -41.84 32.69
CA GLY A 542 -19.49 -41.82 34.16
C GLY A 542 -18.11 -41.99 34.78
N ASN A 543 -17.04 -41.67 34.03
CA ASN A 543 -15.68 -41.84 34.52
C ASN A 543 -15.17 -40.67 35.40
N GLY A 544 -15.99 -39.62 35.56
CA GLY A 544 -15.66 -38.43 36.37
C GLY A 544 -14.74 -37.41 35.67
N THR A 545 -14.50 -37.60 34.37
CA THR A 545 -13.79 -36.66 33.51
C THR A 545 -14.60 -36.39 32.26
N ILE A 546 -14.42 -35.22 31.66
CA ILE A 546 -15.05 -34.90 30.38
C ILE A 546 -13.99 -34.99 29.27
N GLY A 547 -14.27 -35.81 28.29
CA GLY A 547 -13.45 -35.90 27.07
C GLY A 547 -13.99 -34.99 25.96
N GLN A 548 -13.12 -34.54 25.04
CA GLN A 548 -13.56 -33.76 23.89
C GLN A 548 -14.61 -34.47 23.04
N ASN A 549 -14.52 -35.80 22.93
CA ASN A 549 -15.48 -36.58 22.17
C ASN A 549 -16.88 -36.57 22.83
N GLU A 550 -16.93 -36.61 24.15
CA GLU A 550 -18.18 -36.53 24.89
C GLU A 550 -18.83 -35.15 24.74
N LEU A 551 -18.04 -34.10 24.89
CA LEU A 551 -18.50 -32.75 24.75
C LEU A 551 -18.87 -32.46 23.28
N GLY A 552 -18.10 -32.93 22.32
CA GLY A 552 -18.37 -32.80 20.91
C GLY A 552 -19.66 -33.46 20.44
N VAL A 553 -19.98 -34.62 20.99
CA VAL A 553 -21.23 -35.34 20.68
C VAL A 553 -22.43 -34.70 21.45
N ALA A 554 -22.24 -34.29 22.67
CA ALA A 554 -23.30 -33.78 23.52
C ALA A 554 -23.68 -32.33 23.22
N LEU A 555 -22.71 -31.51 22.84
CA LEU A 555 -22.98 -30.12 22.48
C LEU A 555 -23.32 -29.94 21.00
N ARG A 556 -22.96 -30.88 20.14
CA ARG A 556 -23.32 -30.85 18.71
C ARG A 556 -24.59 -31.62 18.45
N PHE A 557 -25.42 -31.07 17.58
CA PHE A 557 -26.51 -31.86 17.00
C PHE A 557 -25.91 -33.02 16.19
N SER A 558 -26.38 -34.21 16.46
CA SER A 558 -26.07 -35.39 15.69
C SER A 558 -27.32 -36.22 15.50
N ASN A 559 -27.25 -37.19 14.55
CA ASN A 559 -28.31 -38.17 14.44
C ASN A 559 -28.50 -38.98 15.71
N ALA A 560 -27.49 -39.02 16.60
CA ALA A 560 -27.56 -39.65 17.90
C ALA A 560 -28.17 -38.74 18.98
N ASN A 561 -28.30 -37.44 18.72
CA ASN A 561 -28.97 -36.49 19.62
C ASN A 561 -30.02 -35.66 18.84
N PRO A 562 -31.06 -36.28 18.31
CA PRO A 562 -32.05 -35.66 17.44
C PRO A 562 -32.93 -34.62 18.12
N ASN A 563 -32.96 -34.57 19.46
CA ASN A 563 -33.82 -33.66 20.20
C ASN A 563 -33.18 -32.29 20.46
N GLY A 564 -32.00 -32.03 19.85
CA GLY A 564 -31.50 -30.69 19.70
C GLY A 564 -31.20 -29.89 20.96
N THR A 565 -30.91 -30.57 22.09
CA THR A 565 -30.45 -29.84 23.27
C THR A 565 -29.02 -29.34 23.18
N GLY A 566 -28.36 -29.61 22.06
CA GLY A 566 -27.01 -29.31 21.84
C GLY A 566 -26.77 -28.26 20.74
N VAL A 567 -27.51 -27.19 20.79
CA VAL A 567 -27.16 -26.04 19.91
C VAL A 567 -26.00 -25.29 20.55
N LEU A 568 -24.89 -25.29 19.85
CA LEU A 568 -23.76 -24.50 20.25
C LEU A 568 -23.99 -23.09 19.73
N TYR A 569 -24.20 -22.15 20.62
CA TYR A 569 -24.15 -20.76 20.35
C TYR A 569 -22.81 -20.26 20.81
N ASP A 570 -22.06 -19.67 19.90
CA ASP A 570 -20.87 -18.92 20.22
C ASP A 570 -21.19 -17.44 20.16
N ARG A 571 -20.66 -16.67 21.06
CA ARG A 571 -20.70 -15.22 20.99
C ARG A 571 -19.41 -14.61 21.48
N ASP A 572 -19.01 -13.55 20.84
CA ASP A 572 -17.99 -12.65 21.34
C ASP A 572 -18.68 -11.55 22.14
N PHE A 573 -18.37 -11.48 23.41
CA PHE A 573 -18.74 -10.36 24.25
C PHE A 573 -17.58 -9.40 24.35
N GLN A 574 -17.72 -8.20 23.77
CA GLN A 574 -16.69 -7.21 23.78
C GLN A 574 -17.07 -5.99 24.62
N ALA A 575 -16.19 -5.58 25.52
CA ALA A 575 -16.34 -4.40 26.33
C ALA A 575 -15.12 -3.49 26.16
N ALA A 576 -15.36 -2.25 25.76
CA ALA A 576 -14.29 -1.26 25.70
C ALA A 576 -13.81 -0.90 27.10
N THR A 577 -12.49 -0.80 27.27
CA THR A 577 -11.86 -0.41 28.54
C THR A 577 -11.34 1.03 28.52
N GLY A 578 -11.55 1.74 27.42
CA GLY A 578 -11.19 3.14 27.21
C GLY A 578 -10.55 3.38 25.84
N PRO A 579 -10.28 4.62 25.51
CA PRO A 579 -9.60 4.96 24.27
C PRO A 579 -8.16 4.43 24.27
N GLN A 580 -7.67 4.13 23.07
CA GLN A 580 -6.33 3.64 22.81
C GLN A 580 -5.54 4.72 22.08
N GLU A 581 -4.31 4.96 22.49
CA GLU A 581 -3.42 5.89 21.82
C GLU A 581 -2.05 5.23 21.67
N THR A 582 -1.75 4.76 20.49
CA THR A 582 -0.43 4.21 20.15
C THR A 582 0.30 5.13 19.20
N PHE A 583 1.61 5.05 19.15
CA PHE A 583 2.36 5.85 18.19
C PHE A 583 3.68 5.19 17.80
N SER A 584 4.20 5.60 16.65
CA SER A 584 5.54 5.24 16.20
C SER A 584 6.39 6.46 15.91
N LYS A 585 7.72 6.30 16.02
CA LYS A 585 8.71 7.29 15.63
C LYS A 585 9.73 6.67 14.72
N GLY A 586 10.01 7.35 13.61
CA GLY A 586 11.02 6.95 12.66
C GLY A 586 12.13 7.99 12.53
N LEU A 587 13.35 7.54 12.43
CA LEU A 587 14.51 8.35 12.09
C LEU A 587 15.28 7.69 10.96
N THR A 588 15.50 8.45 9.90
CA THR A 588 16.09 7.95 8.66
C THR A 588 17.25 8.84 8.24
N PHE A 589 18.29 8.23 7.67
CA PHE A 589 19.36 8.92 6.95
C PHE A 589 19.64 8.22 5.63
N PHE A 590 20.07 8.99 4.64
CA PHE A 590 20.62 8.41 3.42
C PHE A 590 21.77 9.25 2.87
N VAL A 591 22.60 8.59 2.05
CA VAL A 591 23.61 9.24 1.23
C VAL A 591 23.71 8.47 -0.08
N GLN A 592 23.85 9.19 -1.19
CA GLN A 592 24.08 8.63 -2.51
C GLN A 592 25.02 9.51 -3.33
N ASP A 593 25.75 8.88 -4.25
CA ASP A 593 26.61 9.53 -5.21
C ASP A 593 26.33 8.99 -6.61
N GLU A 594 25.93 9.89 -7.49
CA GLU A 594 25.87 9.62 -8.91
C GLU A 594 27.17 10.08 -9.54
N VAL A 595 27.94 9.15 -10.11
CA VAL A 595 29.23 9.43 -10.73
C VAL A 595 29.26 8.99 -12.18
N GLN A 596 29.73 9.89 -13.06
CA GLN A 596 29.81 9.65 -14.52
C GLN A 596 31.24 9.38 -14.97
N PHE A 597 31.43 8.27 -15.64
CA PHE A 597 32.69 7.86 -16.28
C PHE A 597 32.48 7.67 -17.80
N GLY A 598 32.49 8.76 -18.55
CA GLY A 598 32.24 8.71 -20.01
C GLY A 598 30.83 8.21 -20.32
N LYS A 599 30.71 6.97 -20.82
CA LYS A 599 29.45 6.32 -21.15
C LYS A 599 28.78 5.59 -19.96
N LEU A 600 29.47 5.44 -18.84
CA LEU A 600 29.01 4.72 -17.67
C LEU A 600 28.60 5.71 -16.57
N THR A 601 27.40 5.57 -16.04
CA THR A 601 26.93 6.26 -14.85
C THR A 601 26.71 5.20 -13.76
N LEU A 602 27.29 5.43 -12.58
CA LEU A 602 27.06 4.63 -11.38
C LEU A 602 26.25 5.46 -10.39
N ASN A 603 25.26 4.86 -9.74
CA ASN A 603 24.58 5.45 -8.59
C ASN A 603 24.80 4.52 -7.39
N LEU A 604 25.50 5.02 -6.37
CA LEU A 604 25.93 4.28 -5.20
C LEU A 604 25.27 4.90 -3.97
N GLY A 605 24.27 4.22 -3.42
CA GLY A 605 23.50 4.73 -2.31
C GLY A 605 23.45 3.78 -1.12
N ILE A 606 23.25 4.35 0.04
CA ILE A 606 22.90 3.63 1.27
C ILE A 606 21.88 4.43 2.05
N ARG A 607 20.88 3.74 2.53
CA ARG A 607 19.85 4.26 3.44
C ARG A 607 19.95 3.52 4.77
N THR A 608 19.69 4.21 5.86
CA THR A 608 19.55 3.59 7.17
C THR A 608 18.38 4.20 7.90
N GLU A 609 17.61 3.37 8.58
CA GLU A 609 16.43 3.78 9.32
C GLU A 609 16.27 2.99 10.61
N ARG A 610 15.57 3.59 11.56
CA ARG A 610 15.21 2.99 12.84
C ARG A 610 13.82 3.43 13.22
N TRP A 611 13.00 2.46 13.64
CA TRP A 611 11.62 2.68 14.08
C TRP A 611 11.44 2.24 15.53
N GLU A 612 10.70 3.03 16.28
CA GLU A 612 10.34 2.80 17.68
C GLU A 612 8.81 2.81 17.78
N HIS A 613 8.25 1.81 18.46
CA HIS A 613 6.81 1.61 18.63
C HIS A 613 6.43 1.72 20.09
N PHE A 614 5.32 2.40 20.38
CA PHE A 614 4.91 2.76 21.74
C PHE A 614 3.46 2.37 22.00
N ALA A 615 3.22 1.81 23.18
CA ALA A 615 1.90 1.44 23.69
C ALA A 615 1.09 2.66 24.13
N THR A 616 -0.19 2.42 24.44
CA THR A 616 -1.11 3.41 25.01
C THR A 616 -0.59 4.02 26.34
N THR A 617 0.20 3.28 27.11
CA THR A 617 0.86 3.79 28.31
C THR A 617 2.04 4.73 28.03
N GLY A 618 2.46 4.85 26.77
CA GLY A 618 3.67 5.56 26.36
C GLY A 618 4.95 4.74 26.52
N GLU A 619 4.85 3.49 26.93
CA GLU A 619 6.01 2.59 27.00
C GLU A 619 6.44 2.15 25.61
N ASN A 620 7.76 1.99 25.40
CA ASN A 620 8.31 1.44 24.19
C ASN A 620 8.07 -0.09 24.17
N ILE A 621 7.28 -0.56 23.23
CA ILE A 621 6.96 -2.00 23.09
C ILE A 621 7.93 -2.73 22.18
N TYR A 622 8.50 -2.02 21.19
CA TYR A 622 9.54 -2.58 20.33
C TYR A 622 10.37 -1.47 19.65
N THR A 623 11.61 -1.78 19.41
CA THR A 623 12.54 -0.92 18.66
C THR A 623 13.27 -1.77 17.64
N PHE A 624 12.98 -1.54 16.37
CA PHE A 624 13.73 -2.15 15.28
C PHE A 624 15.17 -1.60 15.28
N PRO A 625 16.19 -2.43 15.00
CA PRO A 625 17.57 -1.97 14.96
C PRO A 625 17.80 -1.00 13.80
N TRP A 626 18.98 -0.37 13.77
CA TRP A 626 19.41 0.38 12.60
C TRP A 626 19.62 -0.56 11.42
N GLU A 627 18.78 -0.44 10.40
CA GLU A 627 18.85 -1.22 9.20
C GLU A 627 19.65 -0.48 8.12
N PHE A 628 20.46 -1.22 7.36
CA PHE A 628 21.30 -0.65 6.31
C PHE A 628 20.88 -1.21 4.95
N ALA A 629 20.31 -0.35 4.12
CA ALA A 629 19.78 -0.67 2.81
C ALA A 629 20.68 -0.12 1.69
N PRO A 630 21.68 -0.89 1.23
CA PRO A 630 22.48 -0.50 0.07
C PRO A 630 21.63 -0.54 -1.21
N ARG A 631 21.87 0.42 -2.12
CA ARG A 631 21.20 0.54 -3.40
C ARG A 631 22.23 0.97 -4.44
N LEU A 632 22.55 0.07 -5.36
CA LEU A 632 23.64 0.19 -6.29
C LEU A 632 23.10 0.03 -7.71
N SER A 633 23.35 0.99 -8.59
CA SER A 633 22.99 0.88 -9.98
C SER A 633 24.10 1.32 -10.92
N ALA A 634 24.03 0.80 -12.14
CA ALA A 634 24.89 1.18 -13.25
C ALA A 634 24.03 1.35 -14.49
N ALA A 635 24.22 2.46 -15.21
CA ALA A 635 23.62 2.71 -16.52
C ALA A 635 24.75 2.95 -17.53
N PHE A 636 24.67 2.31 -18.67
CA PHE A 636 25.70 2.37 -19.73
C PHE A 636 25.09 2.74 -21.07
N ASP A 637 25.57 3.84 -21.65
CA ASP A 637 25.25 4.23 -23.01
C ASP A 637 26.07 3.36 -23.98
N VAL A 638 25.46 2.28 -24.48
CA VAL A 638 26.14 1.19 -25.19
C VAL A 638 26.92 1.69 -26.42
N LEU A 639 26.27 2.50 -27.24
CA LEU A 639 26.87 3.05 -28.45
C LEU A 639 27.53 4.43 -28.25
N GLY A 640 27.11 5.14 -27.17
CA GLY A 640 27.56 6.51 -26.88
C GLY A 640 26.84 7.56 -27.72
N ASP A 641 25.70 7.20 -28.23
CA ASP A 641 24.84 8.07 -29.05
C ASP A 641 23.60 8.56 -28.29
N GLY A 642 23.47 8.19 -26.99
CA GLY A 642 22.33 8.52 -26.12
C GLY A 642 21.05 7.78 -26.46
N ARG A 643 21.11 6.73 -27.30
CA ARG A 643 19.93 5.99 -27.79
C ARG A 643 19.85 4.57 -27.29
N HIS A 644 20.94 3.99 -26.83
CA HIS A 644 21.01 2.60 -26.40
C HIS A 644 21.49 2.51 -24.94
N LYS A 645 20.62 2.11 -24.03
CA LYS A 645 20.92 1.92 -22.61
C LYS A 645 20.98 0.45 -22.25
N ALA A 646 22.00 0.06 -21.51
CA ALA A 646 21.99 -1.16 -20.71
C ALA A 646 22.15 -0.76 -19.25
N SER A 647 21.28 -1.24 -18.37
CA SER A 647 21.39 -0.94 -16.94
C SER A 647 21.26 -2.16 -16.07
N ALA A 648 21.82 -2.07 -14.87
CA ALA A 648 21.73 -3.07 -13.81
C ALA A 648 21.51 -2.38 -12.47
N PHE A 649 20.75 -3.03 -11.61
CA PHE A 649 20.49 -2.56 -10.26
C PHE A 649 20.53 -3.75 -9.28
N TRP A 650 21.05 -3.51 -8.09
CA TRP A 650 20.85 -4.34 -6.92
C TRP A 650 20.64 -3.46 -5.70
N GLY A 651 19.62 -3.81 -4.92
CA GLY A 651 19.33 -3.07 -3.70
C GLY A 651 18.53 -3.87 -2.70
N ARG A 652 18.62 -3.45 -1.45
CA ARG A 652 17.84 -3.98 -0.34
C ARG A 652 16.83 -2.93 0.12
N TYR A 653 15.61 -3.38 0.37
CA TYR A 653 14.54 -2.59 0.95
C TYR A 653 14.09 -3.24 2.25
N TYR A 654 13.99 -2.46 3.32
CA TYR A 654 13.35 -2.88 4.55
C TYR A 654 11.92 -2.38 4.57
N ASP A 655 11.01 -3.22 5.02
CA ASP A 655 9.60 -2.83 5.16
C ASP A 655 9.39 -2.24 6.55
N PRO A 656 9.05 -0.93 6.67
CA PRO A 656 8.73 -0.34 7.96
C PRO A 656 7.44 -0.96 8.49
N VAL A 657 7.51 -1.49 9.69
CA VAL A 657 6.34 -2.05 10.39
C VAL A 657 5.29 -0.96 10.59
N ARG A 658 4.05 -1.29 10.30
CA ARG A 658 2.93 -0.36 10.32
C ARG A 658 2.30 -0.23 11.70
N ASN A 659 1.56 0.86 11.90
CA ASN A 659 0.92 1.12 13.18
C ASN A 659 -0.25 0.18 13.49
N ASN A 660 -0.78 -0.60 12.53
CA ASN A 660 -1.73 -1.66 12.85
C ASN A 660 -1.13 -2.69 13.80
N MET A 661 0.13 -3.11 13.56
CA MET A 661 0.86 -3.99 14.49
C MET A 661 1.12 -3.31 15.83
N THR A 662 1.45 -2.00 15.81
CA THR A 662 1.61 -1.22 17.04
C THR A 662 0.31 -1.19 17.82
N ASN A 663 -0.82 -1.01 17.14
CA ASN A 663 -2.14 -1.05 17.76
C ASN A 663 -2.42 -2.42 18.36
N PHE A 664 -2.10 -3.49 17.64
CA PHE A 664 -2.34 -4.85 18.08
C PHE A 664 -1.50 -5.19 19.33
N ALA A 665 -0.21 -4.91 19.30
CA ALA A 665 0.69 -5.20 20.42
C ALA A 665 0.67 -4.14 21.53
N GLY A 666 0.27 -2.91 21.24
CA GLY A 666 0.38 -1.77 22.17
C GLY A 666 -0.92 -1.36 22.86
N THR A 667 -2.00 -2.06 22.62
CA THR A 667 -3.32 -1.75 23.16
C THR A 667 -3.48 -2.23 24.59
N LEU A 668 -2.83 -1.57 25.53
CA LEU A 668 -2.89 -1.94 26.96
C LEU A 668 -4.17 -1.47 27.67
N THR A 669 -5.00 -0.65 27.01
CA THR A 669 -6.32 -0.24 27.47
C THR A 669 -7.41 -0.75 26.53
N GLY A 670 -7.13 -1.83 25.83
CA GLY A 670 -8.01 -2.41 24.82
C GLY A 670 -9.29 -3.01 25.38
N SER A 671 -10.16 -3.41 24.47
CA SER A 671 -11.36 -4.12 24.85
C SER A 671 -11.03 -5.45 25.50
N ILE A 672 -11.86 -5.85 26.48
CA ILE A 672 -11.92 -7.24 26.90
C ILE A 672 -12.79 -7.95 25.88
N ILE A 673 -12.30 -9.05 25.33
CA ILE A 673 -13.04 -9.93 24.43
C ILE A 673 -13.22 -11.24 25.19
N GLU A 674 -14.49 -11.57 25.54
CA GLU A 674 -14.86 -12.87 26.08
C GLU A 674 -15.51 -13.68 24.98
N GLU A 675 -14.87 -14.75 24.60
CA GLU A 675 -15.43 -15.75 23.69
C GLU A 675 -16.21 -16.76 24.52
N GLN A 676 -17.52 -16.85 24.26
CA GLN A 676 -18.46 -17.60 25.11
C GLN A 676 -19.27 -18.58 24.27
N VAL A 677 -19.46 -19.78 24.81
CA VAL A 677 -20.33 -20.80 24.23
C VAL A 677 -21.58 -20.99 25.10
N TYR A 678 -22.74 -21.14 24.44
CA TYR A 678 -23.97 -21.44 25.16
C TYR A 678 -24.02 -22.91 25.56
N VAL A 679 -24.10 -23.16 26.86
CA VAL A 679 -24.21 -24.51 27.40
C VAL A 679 -25.68 -24.75 27.76
N SER A 680 -26.38 -25.52 26.94
CA SER A 680 -27.84 -25.75 27.08
C SER A 680 -28.23 -26.38 28.40
N ALA A 681 -27.43 -27.30 28.94
CA ALA A 681 -27.70 -27.92 30.23
C ALA A 681 -27.64 -26.93 31.39
N LEU A 682 -26.91 -25.85 31.24
CA LEU A 682 -26.80 -24.80 32.26
C LEU A 682 -27.70 -23.59 31.93
N ASN A 683 -28.32 -23.57 30.76
CA ASN A 683 -29.13 -22.48 30.23
C ASN A 683 -28.41 -21.12 30.31
N LYS A 684 -27.08 -21.09 29.99
CA LYS A 684 -26.27 -19.86 30.01
C LYS A 684 -25.07 -19.96 29.12
N PHE A 685 -24.50 -18.79 28.81
CA PHE A 685 -23.20 -18.70 28.19
C PHE A 685 -22.07 -18.95 29.19
N VAL A 686 -21.05 -19.64 28.76
CA VAL A 686 -19.81 -19.92 29.51
C VAL A 686 -18.62 -19.46 28.70
N THR A 687 -17.78 -18.64 29.32
CA THR A 687 -16.53 -18.15 28.70
C THR A 687 -15.52 -19.27 28.58
N TYR A 688 -15.03 -19.48 27.38
CA TYR A 688 -13.95 -20.44 27.12
C TYR A 688 -12.61 -19.77 26.86
N ARG A 689 -12.63 -18.49 26.44
CA ARG A 689 -11.45 -17.70 26.18
C ARG A 689 -11.69 -16.24 26.56
N THR A 690 -10.66 -15.59 27.08
CA THR A 690 -10.67 -14.15 27.34
C THR A 690 -9.40 -13.55 26.76
N ARG A 691 -9.53 -12.48 26.00
CA ARG A 691 -8.42 -11.74 25.39
C ARG A 691 -8.49 -10.27 25.76
N GLY A 692 -7.33 -9.60 25.76
CA GLY A 692 -7.22 -8.16 25.99
C GLY A 692 -7.54 -7.75 27.43
N GLY A 693 -7.90 -6.50 27.61
CA GLY A 693 -8.23 -5.88 28.88
C GLY A 693 -7.21 -4.85 29.35
N PRO A 694 -7.51 -4.07 30.40
CA PRO A 694 -6.63 -3.04 30.89
C PRO A 694 -5.36 -3.64 31.47
N ALA A 695 -4.22 -3.11 31.06
CA ALA A 695 -2.87 -3.55 31.44
C ALA A 695 -2.51 -5.01 31.05
N VAL A 696 -3.33 -5.65 30.23
CA VAL A 696 -3.00 -6.94 29.61
C VAL A 696 -2.62 -6.70 28.16
N GLN A 697 -1.40 -7.06 27.81
CA GLN A 697 -0.94 -7.01 26.44
C GLN A 697 -1.42 -8.27 25.72
N ASP A 698 -2.22 -8.10 24.68
CA ASP A 698 -2.79 -9.23 23.92
C ASP A 698 -1.76 -9.86 22.96
N ALA A 699 -0.80 -9.08 22.51
CA ALA A 699 0.27 -9.53 21.64
C ALA A 699 1.64 -8.98 22.09
N PHE A 700 2.70 -9.75 21.93
CA PHE A 700 4.08 -9.33 22.13
C PHE A 700 4.88 -9.40 20.84
N PHE A 701 5.83 -8.48 20.67
CA PHE A 701 6.90 -8.70 19.69
C PHE A 701 7.86 -9.75 20.23
N SER A 702 8.08 -10.78 19.44
CA SER A 702 8.96 -11.91 19.82
C SER A 702 10.42 -11.46 19.93
N PRO A 703 11.22 -12.09 20.82
CA PRO A 703 12.66 -11.89 20.84
C PRO A 703 13.37 -12.19 19.52
N THR A 704 12.77 -13.01 18.66
CA THR A 704 13.32 -13.37 17.34
C THR A 704 12.88 -12.44 16.21
N THR A 705 12.08 -11.43 16.51
CA THR A 705 11.58 -10.49 15.50
C THR A 705 12.71 -9.75 14.81
N GLN A 706 12.70 -9.76 13.48
CA GLN A 706 13.62 -9.03 12.61
C GLN A 706 12.83 -8.19 11.62
N THR A 707 13.45 -7.15 11.10
CA THR A 707 12.81 -6.31 10.08
C THR A 707 12.70 -7.07 8.75
N PRO A 708 11.50 -7.22 8.18
CA PRO A 708 11.34 -7.80 6.86
C PRO A 708 12.12 -7.03 5.80
N TYR A 709 12.70 -7.75 4.85
CA TYR A 709 13.41 -7.11 3.75
C TYR A 709 13.20 -7.81 2.41
N THR A 710 13.38 -7.03 1.34
CA THR A 710 13.39 -7.52 -0.03
C THR A 710 14.70 -7.15 -0.71
N ASP A 711 15.42 -8.14 -1.23
CA ASP A 711 16.55 -7.94 -2.14
C ASP A 711 16.03 -7.93 -3.58
N ASP A 712 16.34 -6.87 -4.33
CA ASP A 712 15.89 -6.63 -5.70
C ASP A 712 17.08 -6.59 -6.66
N LEU A 713 17.06 -7.41 -7.70
CA LEU A 713 18.03 -7.45 -8.78
C LEU A 713 17.34 -7.19 -10.10
N GLN A 714 17.83 -6.23 -10.87
CA GLN A 714 17.24 -5.86 -12.16
C GLN A 714 18.30 -5.73 -13.24
N PHE A 715 17.90 -6.05 -14.49
CA PHE A 715 18.65 -5.79 -15.71
C PHE A 715 17.70 -5.25 -16.77
N GLU A 716 18.06 -4.15 -17.37
CA GLU A 716 17.26 -3.51 -18.40
C GLU A 716 18.09 -3.20 -19.65
N TYR A 717 17.46 -3.35 -20.80
CA TYR A 717 17.95 -2.79 -22.06
C TYR A 717 16.85 -1.93 -22.68
N ALA A 718 17.18 -0.67 -22.96
CA ALA A 718 16.27 0.29 -23.57
C ALA A 718 16.88 0.89 -24.84
N VAL A 719 16.04 1.14 -25.85
CA VAL A 719 16.47 1.71 -27.13
C VAL A 719 15.51 2.76 -27.64
N ASP A 720 16.04 3.91 -28.04
CA ASP A 720 15.33 4.92 -28.82
C ASP A 720 15.34 4.52 -30.29
N LEU A 721 14.19 4.16 -30.81
CA LEU A 721 13.98 3.73 -32.20
C LEU A 721 13.87 4.90 -33.17
N GLY A 722 13.92 6.15 -32.67
CA GLY A 722 13.63 7.35 -33.45
C GLY A 722 12.11 7.58 -33.61
N HIS A 723 11.74 8.67 -34.28
CA HIS A 723 10.33 9.05 -34.50
C HIS A 723 9.47 9.12 -33.22
N ASN A 724 10.08 9.49 -32.09
CA ASN A 724 9.47 9.51 -30.77
C ASN A 724 9.00 8.13 -30.27
N MET A 725 9.72 7.07 -30.67
CA MET A 725 9.43 5.68 -30.24
C MET A 725 10.58 5.11 -29.43
N SER A 726 10.27 4.38 -28.38
CA SER A 726 11.24 3.57 -27.61
C SER A 726 10.72 2.17 -27.35
N PHE A 727 11.65 1.27 -27.08
CA PHE A 727 11.38 -0.09 -26.62
C PHE A 727 12.29 -0.41 -25.45
N ASP A 728 11.71 -0.98 -24.38
CA ASP A 728 12.42 -1.38 -23.17
C ASP A 728 12.13 -2.86 -22.88
N ALA A 729 13.16 -3.57 -22.43
CA ALA A 729 13.08 -4.94 -21.94
C ALA A 729 13.74 -5.01 -20.57
N LEU A 730 12.99 -5.39 -19.56
CA LEU A 730 13.42 -5.47 -18.17
C LEU A 730 13.25 -6.90 -17.64
N TYR A 731 14.30 -7.41 -17.00
CA TYR A 731 14.26 -8.57 -16.12
C TYR A 731 14.41 -8.12 -14.67
N PHE A 732 13.59 -8.67 -13.77
CA PHE A 732 13.70 -8.43 -12.35
C PHE A 732 13.59 -9.71 -11.54
N ASN A 733 14.27 -9.74 -10.38
CA ASN A 733 14.22 -10.83 -9.40
C ASN A 733 14.22 -10.24 -8.00
N ARG A 734 13.17 -10.49 -7.25
CA ARG A 734 12.96 -10.00 -5.89
C ARG A 734 12.86 -11.17 -4.93
N ARG A 735 13.45 -11.01 -3.75
CA ARG A 735 13.48 -12.02 -2.71
C ARG A 735 13.15 -11.42 -1.37
N THR A 736 11.94 -11.71 -0.87
CA THR A 736 11.50 -11.26 0.46
C THR A 736 11.84 -12.30 1.52
N ARG A 737 12.37 -11.82 2.63
CA ARG A 737 12.85 -12.64 3.76
C ARG A 737 12.47 -11.97 5.08
N ASP A 738 12.63 -12.71 6.18
CA ASP A 738 12.33 -12.29 7.54
C ASP A 738 10.88 -11.80 7.69
N ILE A 739 9.97 -12.53 7.03
CA ILE A 739 8.55 -12.23 6.98
C ILE A 739 7.98 -12.30 8.40
N LEU A 740 7.29 -11.26 8.82
CA LEU A 740 6.58 -11.20 10.09
C LEU A 740 5.17 -11.79 9.96
N GLU A 741 4.71 -12.38 11.04
CA GLU A 741 3.34 -12.83 11.20
C GLU A 741 2.92 -12.71 12.66
N ASP A 742 1.64 -12.50 12.92
CA ASP A 742 1.07 -12.75 14.22
C ASP A 742 0.67 -14.22 14.33
N TYR A 743 0.96 -14.81 15.47
CA TYR A 743 0.75 -16.22 15.71
C TYR A 743 -0.01 -16.42 17.03
N ASP A 744 -1.17 -17.09 16.96
CA ASP A 744 -1.97 -17.38 18.11
C ASP A 744 -1.32 -18.52 18.92
N LEU A 745 -0.65 -18.16 20.00
CA LEU A 745 0.03 -19.12 20.86
C LEU A 745 -0.94 -20.06 21.57
N GLU A 746 -2.14 -19.56 21.90
CA GLU A 746 -3.12 -20.36 22.60
C GLU A 746 -3.74 -21.41 21.68
N LEU A 747 -3.93 -21.07 20.42
CA LEU A 747 -4.57 -21.94 19.44
C LEU A 747 -3.59 -22.93 18.81
N TYR A 748 -2.37 -22.50 18.50
CA TYR A 748 -1.47 -23.24 17.62
C TYR A 748 -0.16 -23.71 18.26
N ALA A 749 0.26 -23.13 19.40
CA ALA A 749 1.59 -23.43 19.95
C ALA A 749 1.71 -24.83 20.52
N ASP A 750 0.73 -25.31 21.26
CA ASP A 750 0.76 -26.66 21.83
C ASP A 750 -0.64 -27.25 21.99
N PRO A 751 -1.03 -28.23 21.18
CA PRO A 751 -2.32 -28.91 21.33
C PRO A 751 -2.43 -29.75 22.61
N ASN A 752 -1.33 -30.08 23.27
CA ASN A 752 -1.31 -30.74 24.56
C ASN A 752 -1.12 -29.78 25.68
N GLY A 753 -0.96 -28.64 25.23
CA GLY A 753 -0.76 -27.77 25.90
C GLY A 753 0.04 -27.07 26.74
N TYR A 754 -0.28 -26.77 26.87
CA TYR A 754 -0.19 -25.79 27.78
C TYR A 754 0.11 -26.28 29.20
N PRO A 755 1.11 -25.76 29.82
CA PRO A 755 2.01 -24.70 29.40
C PRO A 755 3.39 -25.26 29.03
N GLY A 756 3.98 -24.78 27.98
CA GLY A 756 5.40 -25.01 27.74
C GLY A 756 5.79 -25.17 26.29
N PRO A 757 7.09 -25.07 25.99
CA PRO A 757 7.57 -25.20 24.63
C PRO A 757 7.26 -26.58 24.07
N VAL A 758 6.84 -26.63 22.82
CA VAL A 758 6.69 -27.89 22.10
C VAL A 758 8.06 -28.29 21.60
N SER A 759 8.63 -29.27 22.25
CA SER A 759 9.89 -29.87 21.83
C SER A 759 9.70 -31.10 20.93
N ASP A 760 8.49 -31.46 20.59
CA ASP A 760 8.24 -32.61 19.70
C ASP A 760 8.55 -32.21 18.23
N PRO A 761 9.64 -32.74 17.64
CA PRO A 761 9.98 -32.43 16.27
C PRO A 761 9.00 -33.01 15.23
N ASN A 762 8.04 -33.82 15.66
CA ASN A 762 7.00 -34.38 14.82
C ASN A 762 5.67 -33.56 14.93
N SER A 763 5.60 -32.57 15.80
CA SER A 763 4.45 -31.68 15.87
C SER A 763 4.48 -30.67 14.74
N LEU A 764 3.32 -30.40 14.14
CA LEU A 764 3.16 -29.31 13.20
C LEU A 764 2.88 -27.96 13.91
N PHE A 765 2.65 -27.98 15.20
CA PHE A 765 2.43 -26.78 15.97
C PHE A 765 3.78 -26.18 16.40
N LEU A 766 3.89 -24.87 16.29
CA LEU A 766 5.08 -24.15 16.72
C LEU A 766 5.05 -24.00 18.25
N GLY A 767 6.19 -24.27 18.88
CA GLY A 767 6.34 -24.04 20.31
C GLY A 767 6.74 -22.60 20.63
N TYR A 768 6.71 -22.26 21.90
CA TYR A 768 7.18 -20.96 22.38
C TYR A 768 8.64 -20.70 22.06
N ASP A 769 9.45 -21.75 22.05
CA ASP A 769 10.88 -21.71 21.73
C ASP A 769 11.16 -21.32 20.27
N TYR A 770 10.23 -21.56 19.36
CA TYR A 770 10.32 -21.07 17.99
C TYR A 770 10.40 -19.55 17.92
N PHE A 771 9.68 -18.87 18.81
CA PHE A 771 9.67 -17.40 18.95
C PHE A 771 10.64 -16.90 20.01
N GLY A 772 11.52 -17.76 20.54
CA GLY A 772 12.55 -17.37 21.50
C GLY A 772 12.11 -17.29 22.95
N TYR A 773 10.98 -17.88 23.30
CA TYR A 773 10.52 -17.97 24.68
C TYR A 773 10.84 -19.35 25.28
N THR A 774 11.14 -19.40 26.56
CA THR A 774 11.36 -20.66 27.30
C THR A 774 10.09 -21.19 27.95
N GLU A 775 9.08 -20.35 28.10
CA GLU A 775 7.78 -20.65 28.67
C GLU A 775 6.72 -19.74 28.06
N ASN A 776 5.44 -19.95 28.35
CA ASN A 776 4.38 -19.09 27.90
C ASN A 776 4.63 -17.63 28.31
N PRO A 777 4.71 -16.69 27.36
CA PRO A 777 4.95 -15.28 27.67
C PRO A 777 3.77 -14.59 28.37
N GLY A 778 2.62 -15.26 28.49
CA GLY A 778 1.41 -14.68 29.09
C GLY A 778 0.59 -13.83 28.11
N SER A 779 0.85 -13.97 26.81
CA SER A 779 0.08 -13.33 25.74
C SER A 779 -0.63 -14.40 24.89
N ASN A 780 -1.77 -14.04 24.32
CA ASN A 780 -2.46 -14.90 23.36
C ASN A 780 -1.71 -14.95 22.02
N PHE A 781 -1.13 -13.84 21.61
CA PHE A 781 -0.47 -13.70 20.32
C PHE A 781 0.99 -13.30 20.45
N VAL A 782 1.76 -13.63 19.44
CA VAL A 782 3.12 -13.16 19.27
C VAL A 782 3.34 -12.69 17.83
N ILE A 783 3.89 -11.50 17.68
CA ILE A 783 4.35 -11.00 16.39
C ILE A 783 5.81 -11.43 16.26
N GLY A 784 6.13 -12.25 15.28
CA GLY A 784 7.46 -12.80 15.16
C GLY A 784 7.87 -13.08 13.72
N THR A 785 9.17 -13.21 13.52
CA THR A 785 9.73 -13.62 12.24
C THR A 785 9.54 -15.10 12.02
N LEU A 786 8.89 -15.47 10.92
CA LEU A 786 8.69 -16.84 10.53
C LEU A 786 10.01 -17.44 10.00
N ALA A 787 10.66 -18.28 10.80
CA ALA A 787 11.89 -18.96 10.40
C ALA A 787 11.67 -19.80 9.14
N GLY A 788 12.41 -19.49 8.07
CA GLY A 788 12.25 -20.14 6.76
C GLY A 788 11.12 -19.57 5.90
N GLY A 789 10.37 -18.56 6.40
CA GLY A 789 9.42 -17.80 5.61
C GLY A 789 10.12 -17.07 4.46
N LYS A 790 9.62 -17.23 3.24
CA LYS A 790 10.23 -16.61 2.05
C LYS A 790 9.25 -16.45 0.91
N ARG A 791 9.46 -15.38 0.15
CA ARG A 791 8.85 -15.15 -1.16
C ARG A 791 9.92 -14.85 -2.19
N ASP A 792 9.80 -15.45 -3.35
CA ASP A 792 10.66 -15.21 -4.51
C ASP A 792 9.77 -14.85 -5.70
N PHE A 793 10.06 -13.74 -6.33
CA PHE A 793 9.34 -13.23 -7.49
C PHE A 793 10.32 -12.85 -8.59
N HIS A 794 10.04 -13.24 -9.82
CA HIS A 794 10.81 -12.80 -10.97
C HIS A 794 9.91 -12.66 -12.20
N GLY A 795 10.36 -11.82 -13.13
CA GLY A 795 9.59 -11.59 -14.32
C GLY A 795 10.35 -10.90 -15.42
N LEU A 796 9.68 -10.83 -16.55
CA LEU A 796 10.10 -10.09 -17.74
C LEU A 796 9.03 -9.06 -18.07
N GLU A 797 9.48 -7.83 -18.32
CA GLU A 797 8.60 -6.76 -18.78
C GLU A 797 9.12 -6.22 -20.11
N PHE A 798 8.21 -6.02 -21.06
CA PHE A 798 8.47 -5.39 -22.32
C PHE A 798 7.55 -4.19 -22.47
N VAL A 799 8.12 -3.02 -22.78
CA VAL A 799 7.36 -1.78 -22.94
C VAL A 799 7.70 -1.14 -24.27
N PHE A 800 6.68 -0.79 -25.03
CA PHE A 800 6.83 0.04 -26.22
C PHE A 800 6.10 1.35 -26.00
N ARG A 801 6.81 2.47 -26.23
CA ARG A 801 6.28 3.83 -26.09
C ARG A 801 6.40 4.60 -27.38
N LYS A 802 5.36 5.30 -27.76
CA LYS A 802 5.35 6.36 -28.78
C LYS A 802 4.80 7.62 -28.10
N ARG A 803 5.65 8.61 -27.88
CA ARG A 803 5.19 9.92 -27.40
C ARG A 803 4.27 10.59 -28.41
N PHE A 804 3.37 11.43 -27.91
CA PHE A 804 2.49 12.20 -28.79
C PHE A 804 3.31 13.02 -29.81
N ALA A 805 3.19 12.65 -31.05
CA ALA A 805 3.73 13.32 -32.22
C ALA A 805 2.96 12.80 -33.45
N ASP A 806 2.91 13.58 -34.51
CA ASP A 806 2.14 13.21 -35.70
C ASP A 806 0.69 12.84 -35.38
N ARG A 807 0.12 13.48 -34.34
CA ARG A 807 -1.27 13.36 -33.86
C ARG A 807 -1.62 12.07 -33.13
N TRP A 808 -0.68 11.21 -32.79
CA TRP A 808 -0.96 9.99 -32.07
C TRP A 808 0.09 9.66 -31.04
N GLN A 809 -0.33 8.94 -30.04
CA GLN A 809 0.53 8.33 -29.02
C GLN A 809 0.11 6.89 -28.72
N LEU A 810 1.05 6.10 -28.22
CA LEU A 810 0.84 4.71 -27.86
C LEU A 810 1.74 4.33 -26.69
N LEU A 811 1.18 3.67 -25.71
CA LEU A 811 1.88 2.97 -24.63
C LEU A 811 1.37 1.54 -24.61
N THR A 812 2.26 0.57 -24.76
CA THR A 812 1.91 -0.84 -24.61
C THR A 812 2.92 -1.55 -23.75
N SER A 813 2.48 -2.50 -22.96
CA SER A 813 3.34 -3.35 -22.17
C SER A 813 2.86 -4.79 -22.13
N TYR A 814 3.82 -5.69 -21.94
CA TYR A 814 3.59 -7.08 -21.67
C TYR A 814 4.50 -7.55 -20.54
N ASN A 815 3.91 -8.20 -19.54
CA ASN A 815 4.61 -8.78 -18.40
C ASN A 815 4.40 -10.29 -18.36
N TRP A 816 5.48 -11.02 -18.13
CA TRP A 816 5.45 -12.39 -17.66
C TRP A 816 6.00 -12.46 -16.25
N ASN A 817 5.26 -13.08 -15.33
CA ASN A 817 5.58 -13.14 -13.91
C ASN A 817 5.54 -14.57 -13.38
N ASP A 818 6.42 -14.88 -12.43
CA ASP A 818 6.38 -16.09 -11.61
C ASP A 818 6.67 -15.75 -10.16
N ALA A 819 5.78 -16.15 -9.25
CA ALA A 819 5.87 -15.91 -7.83
C ALA A 819 5.76 -17.22 -7.06
N LYS A 820 6.72 -17.47 -6.16
CA LYS A 820 6.74 -18.63 -5.28
C LYS A 820 7.01 -18.21 -3.85
N GLY A 821 6.41 -18.92 -2.92
CA GLY A 821 6.60 -18.66 -1.50
C GLY A 821 6.01 -19.77 -0.64
N ASN A 822 6.16 -19.62 0.65
CA ASN A 822 5.61 -20.51 1.67
C ASN A 822 4.88 -19.74 2.77
N THR A 823 4.54 -18.48 2.51
CA THR A 823 3.69 -17.64 3.35
C THR A 823 2.68 -16.92 2.47
N ASN A 824 1.50 -16.68 2.97
CA ASN A 824 0.48 -15.85 2.32
C ASN A 824 0.48 -14.41 2.83
N SER A 825 1.20 -14.14 3.92
CA SER A 825 1.39 -12.81 4.47
C SER A 825 2.21 -11.93 3.53
N ASP A 826 1.97 -10.65 3.57
CA ASP A 826 2.72 -9.62 2.84
C ASP A 826 3.91 -9.06 3.63
N SER A 827 4.41 -9.76 4.63
CA SER A 827 5.38 -9.32 5.63
C SER A 827 4.87 -8.26 6.62
N ASN A 828 3.57 -8.13 6.74
CA ASN A 828 2.94 -7.19 7.64
C ASN A 828 1.78 -7.90 8.33
N ALA A 829 2.07 -8.43 9.50
CA ALA A 829 1.12 -9.19 10.28
C ALA A 829 -0.22 -8.46 10.43
N ASP A 830 -1.27 -9.22 10.65
CA ASP A 830 -2.64 -8.76 10.91
C ASP A 830 -3.40 -8.19 9.71
N PHE A 831 -2.79 -8.13 8.51
CA PHE A 831 -3.48 -7.56 7.37
C PHE A 831 -4.00 -8.59 6.36
N GLN A 832 -3.35 -9.73 6.25
CA GLN A 832 -3.60 -10.75 5.24
C GLN A 832 -4.14 -12.06 5.81
N GLY A 833 -4.35 -12.10 7.10
CA GLY A 833 -4.76 -13.31 7.81
C GLY A 833 -3.60 -14.21 8.21
N ASP A 834 -3.95 -15.24 8.92
CA ASP A 834 -3.01 -16.18 9.51
C ASP A 834 -2.15 -16.90 8.47
N VAL A 835 -1.02 -17.41 8.92
CA VAL A 835 -0.21 -18.32 8.12
C VAL A 835 -1.07 -19.48 7.68
N ASP A 836 -1.14 -19.74 6.40
CA ASP A 836 -1.86 -20.92 5.88
C ASP A 836 -1.32 -22.23 6.47
N TYR A 837 -0.15 -22.15 7.08
CA TYR A 837 0.57 -23.27 7.65
C TYR A 837 1.20 -22.89 8.97
N LEU A 838 1.10 -23.81 9.89
CA LEU A 838 1.67 -23.67 11.21
C LEU A 838 3.21 -23.58 11.18
N ASP A 839 3.86 -24.22 10.23
CA ASP A 839 5.31 -24.13 10.05
C ASP A 839 5.69 -23.97 8.57
N PRO A 840 6.19 -22.82 8.13
CA PRO A 840 6.59 -22.59 6.74
C PRO A 840 7.77 -23.48 6.28
N ARG A 841 8.48 -24.13 7.20
CA ARG A 841 9.57 -25.07 6.89
C ARG A 841 9.07 -26.47 6.54
N ALA A 842 7.79 -26.75 6.81
CA ALA A 842 7.22 -28.08 6.54
C ALA A 842 7.35 -28.44 5.05
N PRO A 843 7.40 -29.72 4.71
CA PRO A 843 7.52 -30.16 3.33
C PRO A 843 6.37 -29.65 2.46
N ASN A 844 6.67 -29.36 1.19
CA ASN A 844 5.71 -28.90 0.17
C ASN A 844 5.01 -27.56 0.48
N GLN A 845 5.52 -26.75 1.42
CA GLN A 845 4.99 -25.42 1.72
C GLN A 845 5.40 -24.38 0.68
N TYR A 846 6.55 -24.54 0.06
CA TYR A 846 7.04 -23.63 -0.95
C TYR A 846 6.44 -23.95 -2.32
N GLY A 847 5.59 -23.09 -2.82
CA GLY A 847 4.86 -23.25 -4.07
C GLY A 847 4.50 -21.93 -4.75
N THR A 848 3.75 -22.04 -5.84
CA THR A 848 3.24 -20.86 -6.55
C THR A 848 2.30 -20.09 -5.63
N GLN A 849 2.49 -18.75 -5.57
CA GLN A 849 1.68 -17.90 -4.69
C GLN A 849 0.26 -17.75 -5.25
N PRO A 850 -0.77 -17.82 -4.38
CA PRO A 850 -2.14 -17.48 -4.75
C PRO A 850 -2.22 -16.02 -5.26
N GLY A 851 -3.16 -15.77 -6.17
CA GLY A 851 -3.31 -14.43 -6.74
C GLY A 851 -2.30 -14.07 -7.84
N LEU A 852 -1.30 -14.92 -8.12
CA LEU A 852 -0.33 -14.67 -9.19
C LEU A 852 -1.03 -14.53 -10.55
N ILE A 853 -0.77 -13.40 -11.21
CA ILE A 853 -1.08 -13.16 -12.62
C ILE A 853 0.18 -13.44 -13.43
N ARG A 854 0.20 -14.52 -14.21
CA ARG A 854 1.39 -14.90 -14.99
C ARG A 854 1.63 -14.00 -16.19
N HIS A 855 0.57 -13.61 -16.86
CA HIS A 855 0.64 -12.81 -18.09
C HIS A 855 -0.27 -11.59 -17.96
N LEU A 856 0.30 -10.43 -18.19
CA LEU A 856 -0.41 -9.15 -18.18
C LEU A 856 -0.04 -8.37 -19.42
N ALA A 857 -1.02 -7.95 -20.20
CA ALA A 857 -0.83 -7.07 -21.35
C ALA A 857 -1.68 -5.81 -21.18
N LYS A 858 -1.08 -4.66 -21.41
CA LYS A 858 -1.76 -3.36 -21.34
C LYS A 858 -1.49 -2.56 -22.59
N GLY A 859 -2.45 -1.70 -22.92
CA GLY A 859 -2.32 -0.75 -24.03
C GLY A 859 -3.11 0.51 -23.75
N ALA A 860 -2.54 1.65 -24.15
CA ALA A 860 -3.21 2.95 -24.12
C ALA A 860 -2.82 3.72 -25.38
N ALA A 861 -3.78 4.25 -26.11
CA ALA A 861 -3.54 4.97 -27.35
C ALA A 861 -4.50 6.15 -27.51
N SER A 862 -4.03 7.20 -28.13
CA SER A 862 -4.90 8.29 -28.60
C SER A 862 -4.49 8.79 -29.99
N TYR A 863 -5.48 9.28 -30.73
CA TYR A 863 -5.32 9.89 -32.04
C TYR A 863 -6.16 11.16 -32.14
N THR A 864 -5.57 12.24 -32.62
CA THR A 864 -6.22 13.52 -32.84
C THR A 864 -6.37 13.78 -34.34
N PHE A 865 -7.59 13.89 -34.83
CA PHE A 865 -7.89 14.19 -36.23
C PHE A 865 -7.66 15.66 -36.55
N ASP A 866 -7.48 15.98 -37.85
CA ASP A 866 -7.27 17.36 -38.33
C ASP A 866 -8.41 18.33 -37.98
N PHE A 867 -9.61 17.83 -37.87
CA PHE A 867 -10.80 18.61 -37.55
C PHE A 867 -11.04 18.72 -36.02
N GLY A 868 -10.08 18.30 -35.18
CA GLY A 868 -10.11 18.48 -33.76
C GLY A 868 -10.76 17.34 -32.96
N LEU A 869 -11.32 16.31 -33.58
CA LEU A 869 -11.80 15.12 -32.88
C LEU A 869 -10.60 14.35 -32.32
N GLN A 870 -10.69 13.98 -31.05
CA GLN A 870 -9.72 13.10 -30.38
C GLN A 870 -10.41 11.77 -30.02
N LEU A 871 -9.76 10.67 -30.38
CA LEU A 871 -10.15 9.33 -29.92
C LEU A 871 -9.06 8.77 -29.02
N GLY A 872 -9.46 8.26 -27.86
CA GLY A 872 -8.59 7.61 -26.90
C GLY A 872 -9.18 6.28 -26.46
N GLY A 873 -8.31 5.33 -26.15
CA GLY A 873 -8.70 4.01 -25.67
C GLY A 873 -7.65 3.38 -24.80
N THR A 874 -8.07 2.57 -23.83
CA THR A 874 -7.24 1.72 -23.00
C THR A 874 -7.62 0.27 -23.18
N PHE A 875 -6.64 -0.62 -23.04
CA PHE A 875 -6.80 -2.06 -23.11
C PHE A 875 -6.03 -2.71 -21.96
N SER A 876 -6.63 -3.66 -21.30
CA SER A 876 -5.97 -4.50 -20.32
C SER A 876 -6.43 -5.94 -20.50
N TRP A 877 -5.49 -6.86 -20.52
CA TRP A 877 -5.73 -8.29 -20.52
C TRP A 877 -4.76 -8.97 -19.57
N ASN A 878 -5.26 -9.92 -18.79
CA ASN A 878 -4.44 -10.74 -17.92
C ASN A 878 -4.89 -12.21 -17.99
N SER A 879 -3.95 -13.11 -17.75
CA SER A 879 -4.29 -14.50 -17.44
C SER A 879 -5.09 -14.56 -16.14
N GLY A 880 -5.87 -15.62 -15.97
CA GLY A 880 -6.51 -15.85 -14.67
C GLY A 880 -5.49 -15.91 -13.55
N THR A 881 -5.91 -15.58 -12.34
CA THR A 881 -5.10 -15.76 -11.13
C THR A 881 -4.92 -17.22 -10.80
N VAL A 882 -3.78 -17.54 -10.24
CA VAL A 882 -3.54 -18.84 -9.64
C VAL A 882 -4.37 -18.94 -8.36
N ALA A 883 -5.24 -19.93 -8.29
CA ALA A 883 -6.06 -20.22 -7.12
C ALA A 883 -5.74 -21.61 -6.58
N SER A 884 -5.76 -21.75 -5.26
CA SER A 884 -5.68 -23.05 -4.61
C SER A 884 -7.06 -23.70 -4.55
N ARG A 885 -7.12 -24.99 -4.79
CA ARG A 885 -8.31 -25.74 -4.40
C ARG A 885 -8.35 -25.89 -2.91
N THR A 886 -9.41 -25.44 -2.30
CA THR A 886 -9.67 -25.61 -0.88
C THR A 886 -10.88 -26.53 -0.70
N PHE A 887 -10.87 -27.33 0.33
CA PHE A 887 -12.06 -28.00 0.81
C PHE A 887 -12.18 -27.78 2.31
N LEU A 888 -13.38 -27.50 2.73
CA LEU A 888 -13.66 -27.33 4.16
C LEU A 888 -13.72 -28.70 4.81
N SER A 889 -12.79 -29.01 5.67
CA SER A 889 -12.81 -30.22 6.49
C SER A 889 -13.42 -29.99 7.87
N SER A 890 -14.14 -28.90 8.04
CA SER A 890 -14.83 -28.54 9.28
C SER A 890 -15.69 -29.63 9.92
N GLN A 891 -15.66 -30.83 9.37
CA GLN A 891 -16.54 -31.92 9.75
C GLN A 891 -15.85 -33.12 10.29
N ARG A 892 -14.55 -33.10 10.35
CA ARG A 892 -13.82 -34.17 11.01
C ARG A 892 -13.62 -33.79 12.46
N ASN A 893 -14.01 -34.67 13.36
CA ASN A 893 -13.49 -34.65 14.71
C ASN A 893 -11.98 -34.86 14.60
N LEU A 894 -11.21 -33.79 14.60
CA LEU A 894 -9.76 -33.89 14.63
C LEU A 894 -9.37 -34.55 15.95
N PRO A 895 -8.47 -35.52 15.94
CA PRO A 895 -7.96 -36.08 17.19
C PRO A 895 -7.29 -34.96 18.00
N VAL A 896 -7.37 -35.07 19.30
CA VAL A 896 -6.75 -34.10 20.24
C VAL A 896 -5.24 -34.02 20.05
N ARG A 897 -4.65 -35.07 19.59
CA ARG A 897 -3.26 -35.17 19.20
C ARG A 897 -3.16 -35.86 17.85
N VAL A 898 -2.47 -35.20 16.94
CA VAL A 898 -2.13 -35.79 15.67
C VAL A 898 -0.61 -35.95 15.59
N SER A 899 -0.14 -37.10 15.13
CA SER A 899 1.23 -37.21 14.71
C SER A 899 1.52 -36.29 13.54
N ALA A 900 2.77 -35.95 13.27
CA ALA A 900 3.13 -35.18 12.10
C ALA A 900 2.52 -35.70 10.78
N ALA A 901 2.44 -37.06 10.64
CA ALA A 901 1.81 -37.64 9.47
C ALA A 901 0.30 -37.47 9.42
N GLU A 902 -0.37 -37.60 10.56
CA GLU A 902 -1.82 -37.37 10.67
C GLU A 902 -2.16 -35.90 10.54
N ALA A 903 -1.38 -35.02 11.16
CA ALA A 903 -1.55 -33.60 10.98
C ALA A 903 -1.34 -33.20 9.51
N PHE A 904 -0.45 -33.89 8.82
CA PHE A 904 -0.29 -33.75 7.39
C PHE A 904 -1.53 -34.17 6.59
N GLU A 905 -2.20 -35.19 7.00
CA GLU A 905 -3.48 -35.63 6.43
C GLU A 905 -4.60 -34.65 6.79
N TYR A 906 -4.60 -34.11 7.99
CA TYR A 906 -5.63 -33.21 8.49
C TYR A 906 -5.38 -31.74 8.16
N ALA A 907 -4.14 -31.31 8.14
CA ALA A 907 -3.80 -29.97 7.65
C ALA A 907 -4.10 -29.82 6.15
N GLY A 908 -4.47 -30.90 5.48
CA GLY A 908 -5.02 -30.85 4.13
C GLY A 908 -6.33 -30.06 4.01
N TYR A 909 -6.96 -29.70 5.11
CA TYR A 909 -8.05 -28.72 5.05
C TYR A 909 -7.55 -27.28 5.05
N VAL A 910 -6.33 -27.07 5.43
CA VAL A 910 -5.66 -25.84 5.21
C VAL A 910 -5.08 -25.90 3.80
N ASN A 911 -5.87 -25.65 2.91
CA ASN A 911 -5.75 -25.14 1.57
C ASN A 911 -4.67 -25.57 0.59
N ARG A 912 -3.52 -26.15 0.94
CA ARG A 912 -2.40 -26.25 -0.02
C ARG A 912 -1.83 -27.62 -0.18
N TRP A 913 -2.48 -28.56 0.42
CA TRP A 913 -2.04 -29.94 0.42
C TRP A 913 -2.59 -30.77 -0.71
N LEU A 914 -3.23 -30.13 -1.63
CA LEU A 914 -3.45 -30.80 -2.89
C LEU A 914 -2.08 -31.07 -3.47
N ALA A 915 -1.89 -32.30 -3.93
CA ALA A 915 -0.64 -32.69 -4.56
C ALA A 915 -0.11 -31.58 -5.47
N PRO A 916 1.21 -31.39 -5.56
CA PRO A 916 1.81 -30.32 -6.37
C PRO A 916 1.24 -30.24 -7.79
N ASP A 917 0.79 -31.34 -8.33
CA ASP A 917 0.20 -31.46 -9.68
C ASP A 917 -1.25 -30.97 -9.78
N SER A 918 -1.89 -30.64 -8.65
CA SER A 918 -3.27 -30.12 -8.62
C SER A 918 -3.34 -28.63 -8.32
N VAL A 919 -2.22 -27.98 -8.04
CA VAL A 919 -2.12 -26.57 -7.77
C VAL A 919 -1.87 -25.83 -9.07
N GLY A 920 -2.84 -25.04 -9.50
CA GLY A 920 -2.62 -24.08 -10.57
C GLY A 920 -2.53 -24.64 -11.99
N SER A 921 -3.25 -25.69 -12.29
CA SER A 921 -3.48 -26.09 -13.69
C SER A 921 -4.69 -25.38 -14.27
#